data_af95e1b58e710b4051f9da768c762ece
#
_entry.id   af95e1b58e710b4051f9da768c762ece
#
_cell.length_a   1.000
_cell.length_b   1.000
_cell.length_c   1.000
_cell.angle_alpha   90.00
_cell.angle_beta   90.00
_cell.angle_gamma   90.00
#
_symmetry.space_group_name_H-M   'P 1'
#
loop_
_entity.id
_entity.type
_entity.pdbx_description
1 polymer ?
#
loop_
_entity_poly.entity_id
_entity_poly.type
_entity_poly.pdbx_seq_one_letter_code
_entity_poly.pdbx_strand_id
1 'polypeptide(L)'
;MIQLSNLTKSFGGRVLLENVTWQITDRERVGLCGPNGAGKTTLLKMMAALDEPDAGAILKPATLTVGYLPQDGLTHAGRTVFDEAASAFGDLLAVKAEMHALEERLGDSAIPENEHDAMLHRYSDLQDRFRLNDGYSIELKTATVLQGLGFETADFERRTETFSGGWQMRIALAKLLLGQPNLLLLDEPTNHLDLEARNWLEEYLNAYPHAVILVSHDRYFLDAVVTRIADLTLRTLTDYIGNYSHYLGEHEARIGAMRKAKREQDEEVARVKMFIDRFRYQATKASQVQSRIKMLEKVVPIEVPPERKKIHFDFPACAKSGRTVLELKHAHKAYGDLVVFKDVNLHLERGDRIALVGPNGVGKSTLMRMLSGEEAPDSGHRSVGHNVVMQYFAQDEATRLDPAPTVYETLASGSPLHMVPMIRNILGGFLFSGDDVYKYVRVLSGGERTRLAVARMLLRPSNTLLLDEPTNHLDLDSKEVLLDALVDYGGTLIFVSHDRYFVERLATKIIEVGNGTAIVYPGTYKEYLWHKEQPSAPPQVARAFQASGRQASGKPTARSAKSLALQEMTPQQQSKSLTPTQLHADKKRQDAEARKRQRAAQQRQAEIDKLESEIAECETAIREIEQTMSSPGFYDDRAAAQPIVDRHQALMWKVGHLMHRWEELQAAADLTAGA
;
A
#
# COMPACT_ATOMS: atom_id res chain seq x y z
N MET A 1 -1.52 21.04 22.18
CA MET A 1 -0.68 21.56 21.08
C MET A 1 0.77 21.17 21.34
N ILE A 2 1.45 20.58 20.37
CA ILE A 2 2.88 20.28 20.40
C ILE A 2 3.55 20.94 19.20
N GLN A 3 4.75 21.48 19.37
CA GLN A 3 5.49 22.15 18.32
C GLN A 3 6.92 21.59 18.23
N LEU A 4 7.31 21.19 17.05
CA LEU A 4 8.69 20.84 16.69
C LEU A 4 9.36 22.07 16.05
N SER A 5 10.57 22.39 16.48
CA SER A 5 11.30 23.56 15.98
C SER A 5 12.68 23.15 15.51
N ASN A 6 12.93 23.22 14.18
CA ASN A 6 14.21 22.95 13.53
C ASN A 6 14.83 21.59 13.94
N LEU A 7 13.99 20.56 14.02
CA LEU A 7 14.36 19.25 14.53
C LEU A 7 15.27 18.54 13.52
N THR A 8 16.41 18.07 13.98
CA THR A 8 17.38 17.32 13.16
C THR A 8 17.76 16.04 13.88
N LYS A 9 17.84 14.93 13.14
CA LYS A 9 18.25 13.61 13.66
C LYS A 9 19.04 12.84 12.62
N SER A 10 20.14 12.22 13.07
CA SER A 10 21.00 11.40 12.24
C SER A 10 21.39 10.10 12.94
N PHE A 11 21.67 9.05 12.16
CA PHE A 11 22.16 7.77 12.64
C PHE A 11 23.34 7.30 11.76
N GLY A 12 24.49 7.02 12.40
CA GLY A 12 25.66 6.46 11.72
C GLY A 12 26.15 7.32 10.53
N GLY A 13 26.03 8.66 10.63
CA GLY A 13 26.40 9.60 9.57
C GLY A 13 25.34 9.84 8.50
N ARG A 14 24.20 9.12 8.54
CA ARG A 14 23.06 9.36 7.67
C ARG A 14 22.05 10.28 8.36
N VAL A 15 21.78 11.43 7.74
CA VAL A 15 20.74 12.35 8.20
C VAL A 15 19.37 11.77 7.83
N LEU A 16 18.48 11.58 8.81
CA LEU A 16 17.10 11.13 8.63
C LEU A 16 16.13 12.31 8.57
N LEU A 17 16.31 13.28 9.46
CA LEU A 17 15.46 14.48 9.56
C LEU A 17 16.37 15.70 9.53
N GLU A 18 15.98 16.72 8.79
CA GLU A 18 16.76 17.94 8.61
C GLU A 18 15.87 19.17 8.76
N ASN A 19 16.10 19.96 9.82
CA ASN A 19 15.39 21.22 10.10
C ASN A 19 13.85 21.10 10.06
N VAL A 20 13.29 20.00 10.58
CA VAL A 20 11.85 19.77 10.59
C VAL A 20 11.19 20.71 11.58
N THR A 21 10.28 21.55 11.08
CA THR A 21 9.42 22.42 11.88
C THR A 21 7.98 22.02 11.63
N TRP A 22 7.26 21.64 12.69
CA TRP A 22 5.92 21.12 12.59
C TRP A 22 5.09 21.45 13.82
N GLN A 23 3.78 21.63 13.64
CA GLN A 23 2.85 21.98 14.70
C GLN A 23 1.61 21.11 14.62
N ILE A 24 1.18 20.60 15.78
CA ILE A 24 -0.02 19.79 15.92
C ILE A 24 -0.92 20.47 16.95
N THR A 25 -2.18 20.67 16.56
CA THR A 25 -3.21 21.25 17.40
C THR A 25 -4.08 20.17 18.04
N ASP A 26 -4.99 20.58 18.93
CA ASP A 26 -5.90 19.65 19.56
C ASP A 26 -6.91 19.08 18.55
N ARG A 27 -7.33 17.82 18.75
CA ARG A 27 -8.30 17.09 17.93
C ARG A 27 -7.91 16.87 16.48
N GLU A 28 -6.69 17.15 16.09
CA GLU A 28 -6.23 16.81 14.74
C GLU A 28 -6.07 15.29 14.55
N ARG A 29 -6.38 14.84 13.34
CA ARG A 29 -6.16 13.47 12.86
C ARG A 29 -5.10 13.49 11.77
N VAL A 30 -3.87 13.17 12.13
CA VAL A 30 -2.73 13.29 11.22
C VAL A 30 -2.20 11.93 10.83
N GLY A 31 -2.13 11.66 9.53
CA GLY A 31 -1.44 10.52 8.97
C GLY A 31 0.02 10.88 8.67
N LEU A 32 0.97 10.17 9.26
CA LEU A 32 2.39 10.35 8.96
C LEU A 32 2.80 9.38 7.87
N CYS A 33 3.01 9.89 6.66
CA CYS A 33 3.37 9.14 5.47
C CYS A 33 4.85 9.31 5.09
N GLY A 34 5.34 8.49 4.17
CA GLY A 34 6.70 8.51 3.65
C GLY A 34 7.28 7.11 3.47
N PRO A 35 8.38 6.98 2.70
CA PRO A 35 9.01 5.68 2.43
C PRO A 35 9.53 5.00 3.69
N ASN A 36 9.76 3.67 3.61
CA ASN A 36 10.38 2.95 4.70
C ASN A 36 11.81 3.44 4.95
N GLY A 37 12.15 3.60 6.24
CA GLY A 37 13.43 4.19 6.65
C GLY A 37 13.53 5.72 6.51
N ALA A 38 12.44 6.42 6.24
CA ALA A 38 12.40 7.89 6.23
C ALA A 38 12.51 8.52 7.62
N GLY A 39 12.28 7.75 8.69
CA GLY A 39 12.36 8.25 10.07
C GLY A 39 11.00 8.46 10.75
N LYS A 40 9.90 7.89 10.22
CA LYS A 40 8.55 8.00 10.80
C LYS A 40 8.51 7.55 12.27
N THR A 41 8.92 6.31 12.54
CA THR A 41 9.02 5.73 13.91
C THR A 41 9.94 6.55 14.80
N THR A 42 11.07 7.04 14.27
CA THR A 42 12.01 7.89 15.02
C THR A 42 11.36 9.20 15.43
N LEU A 43 10.62 9.83 14.52
CA LEU A 43 9.87 11.06 14.83
C LEU A 43 8.83 10.82 15.93
N LEU A 44 8.05 9.72 15.85
CA LEU A 44 7.09 9.36 16.89
C LEU A 44 7.78 9.11 18.24
N LYS A 45 8.92 8.40 18.27
CA LYS A 45 9.69 8.15 19.49
C LYS A 45 10.22 9.44 20.13
N MET A 46 10.69 10.40 19.32
CA MET A 46 11.12 11.70 19.85
C MET A 46 9.94 12.49 20.44
N MET A 47 8.77 12.48 19.80
CA MET A 47 7.56 13.12 20.32
C MET A 47 7.08 12.46 21.63
N ALA A 48 7.27 11.15 21.77
CA ALA A 48 6.99 10.38 22.98
C ALA A 48 8.06 10.56 24.07
N ALA A 49 9.14 11.32 23.79
CA ALA A 49 10.31 11.48 24.67
C ALA A 49 11.05 10.15 24.98
N LEU A 50 10.99 9.20 24.03
CA LEU A 50 11.76 7.92 24.10
C LEU A 50 13.10 8.02 23.34
N ASP A 51 13.29 9.06 22.54
CA ASP A 51 14.53 9.39 21.83
C ASP A 51 14.70 10.90 21.85
N GLU A 52 15.96 11.37 21.74
CA GLU A 52 16.28 12.79 21.74
C GLU A 52 16.73 13.26 20.35
N PRO A 53 16.35 14.47 19.90
CA PRO A 53 16.87 15.04 18.69
C PRO A 53 18.35 15.43 18.84
N ASP A 54 19.11 15.39 17.72
CA ASP A 54 20.49 15.84 17.70
C ASP A 54 20.59 17.38 17.73
N ALA A 55 19.56 18.06 17.15
CA ALA A 55 19.40 19.52 17.19
C ALA A 55 17.92 19.90 17.11
N GLY A 56 17.60 21.13 17.53
CA GLY A 56 16.24 21.64 17.60
C GLY A 56 15.57 21.35 18.94
N ALA A 57 14.25 21.57 19.04
CA ALA A 57 13.52 21.39 20.29
C ALA A 57 12.07 20.92 20.03
N ILE A 58 11.53 20.17 20.98
CA ILE A 58 10.13 19.76 21.03
C ILE A 58 9.48 20.52 22.19
N LEU A 59 8.58 21.42 21.84
CA LEU A 59 7.86 22.27 22.80
C LEU A 59 6.48 21.66 23.06
N LYS A 60 6.20 21.31 24.32
CA LYS A 60 4.91 20.78 24.76
C LYS A 60 4.53 21.32 26.13
N PRO A 61 3.24 21.57 26.41
CA PRO A 61 2.78 21.91 27.75
C PRO A 61 3.09 20.80 28.75
N ALA A 62 3.39 21.16 29.99
CA ALA A 62 3.70 20.15 31.05
C ALA A 62 2.49 19.23 31.36
N THR A 63 1.27 19.70 31.08
CA THR A 63 0.02 18.95 31.27
C THR A 63 -0.31 18.00 30.11
N LEU A 64 0.44 18.05 29.00
CA LEU A 64 0.18 17.22 27.85
C LEU A 64 0.60 15.77 28.11
N THR A 65 -0.37 14.86 28.17
CA THR A 65 -0.09 13.42 28.23
C THR A 65 0.07 12.87 26.82
N VAL A 66 1.17 12.14 26.60
CA VAL A 66 1.47 11.50 25.30
C VAL A 66 1.41 9.99 25.49
N GLY A 67 0.62 9.34 24.69
CA GLY A 67 0.57 7.88 24.61
C GLY A 67 1.19 7.39 23.32
N TYR A 68 2.08 6.41 23.38
CA TYR A 68 2.75 5.83 22.23
C TYR A 68 2.56 4.33 22.17
N LEU A 69 2.11 3.81 21.02
CA LEU A 69 2.06 2.40 20.71
C LEU A 69 3.29 2.03 19.90
N PRO A 70 4.26 1.28 20.46
CA PRO A 70 5.42 0.81 19.72
C PRO A 70 5.05 -0.36 18.81
N GLN A 71 5.84 -0.57 17.76
CA GLN A 71 5.64 -1.65 16.79
C GLN A 71 5.90 -3.05 17.38
N ASP A 72 6.75 -3.17 18.41
CA ASP A 72 7.22 -4.44 18.98
C ASP A 72 6.35 -4.99 20.14
N GLY A 73 5.26 -4.30 20.50
CA GLY A 73 4.40 -4.69 21.62
C GLY A 73 5.02 -4.44 23.01
N LEU A 74 4.18 -4.55 24.04
CA LEU A 74 4.61 -4.47 25.43
C LEU A 74 4.66 -5.89 26.02
N THR A 75 5.78 -6.25 26.63
CA THR A 75 5.91 -7.49 27.40
C THR A 75 5.42 -7.26 28.82
N HIS A 76 4.15 -7.51 29.09
CA HIS A 76 3.61 -7.53 30.45
C HIS A 76 3.28 -8.97 30.84
N ALA A 77 3.88 -9.44 31.91
CA ALA A 77 3.69 -10.78 32.45
C ALA A 77 2.91 -10.72 33.77
N GLY A 78 2.05 -11.71 34.01
CA GLY A 78 1.49 -11.98 35.34
C GLY A 78 0.08 -11.46 35.60
N ARG A 79 -0.54 -10.67 34.69
CA ARG A 79 -1.89 -10.16 34.83
C ARG A 79 -2.86 -10.83 33.88
N THR A 80 -4.17 -10.74 34.19
CA THR A 80 -5.22 -11.10 33.23
C THR A 80 -5.32 -10.04 32.12
N VAL A 81 -5.94 -10.39 31.00
CA VAL A 81 -6.20 -9.44 29.89
C VAL A 81 -6.99 -8.24 30.40
N PHE A 82 -8.02 -8.50 31.21
CA PHE A 82 -8.88 -7.46 31.75
C PHE A 82 -8.11 -6.53 32.71
N ASP A 83 -7.37 -7.09 33.67
CA ASP A 83 -6.60 -6.32 34.64
C ASP A 83 -5.51 -5.48 33.97
N GLU A 84 -4.85 -6.02 32.96
CA GLU A 84 -3.82 -5.29 32.24
C GLU A 84 -4.43 -4.10 31.45
N ALA A 85 -5.56 -4.29 30.78
CA ALA A 85 -6.27 -3.21 30.10
C ALA A 85 -6.80 -2.17 31.10
N ALA A 86 -7.45 -2.63 32.19
CA ALA A 86 -8.00 -1.76 33.23
C ALA A 86 -6.92 -0.97 33.98
N SER A 87 -5.66 -1.44 33.98
CA SER A 87 -4.52 -0.73 34.60
C SER A 87 -4.27 0.67 33.98
N ALA A 88 -4.87 0.99 32.82
CA ALA A 88 -4.92 2.35 32.26
C ALA A 88 -5.58 3.36 33.22
N PHE A 89 -6.49 2.89 34.07
CA PHE A 89 -7.18 3.69 35.09
C PHE A 89 -6.48 3.62 36.46
N GLY A 90 -5.15 3.46 36.51
CA GLY A 90 -4.39 3.20 37.72
C GLY A 90 -4.73 4.15 38.89
N ASP A 91 -4.86 5.46 38.63
CA ASP A 91 -5.21 6.46 39.65
C ASP A 91 -6.62 6.24 40.20
N LEU A 92 -7.60 5.90 39.35
CA LEU A 92 -8.97 5.64 39.78
C LEU A 92 -9.10 4.28 40.49
N LEU A 93 -8.32 3.29 40.07
CA LEU A 93 -8.26 1.99 40.75
C LEU A 93 -7.62 2.14 42.14
N ALA A 94 -6.62 3.01 42.31
CA ALA A 94 -6.07 3.33 43.61
C ALA A 94 -7.10 4.03 44.52
N VAL A 95 -7.91 4.96 43.98
CA VAL A 95 -9.04 5.60 44.69
C VAL A 95 -10.07 4.53 45.11
N LYS A 96 -10.44 3.62 44.19
CA LYS A 96 -11.38 2.50 44.49
C LYS A 96 -10.85 1.62 45.63
N ALA A 97 -9.55 1.28 45.61
CA ALA A 97 -8.93 0.48 46.65
C ALA A 97 -8.88 1.21 48.01
N GLU A 98 -8.60 2.54 48.00
CA GLU A 98 -8.63 3.38 49.22
C GLU A 98 -10.05 3.49 49.79
N MET A 99 -11.06 3.66 48.93
CA MET A 99 -12.48 3.66 49.35
C MET A 99 -12.86 2.36 50.02
N HIS A 100 -12.51 1.21 49.41
CA HIS A 100 -12.80 -0.11 49.95
C HIS A 100 -12.11 -0.33 51.33
N ALA A 101 -10.82 0.06 51.46
CA ALA A 101 -10.11 -0.01 52.75
C ALA A 101 -10.74 0.88 53.82
N LEU A 102 -11.29 2.03 53.44
CA LEU A 102 -12.04 2.90 54.37
C LEU A 102 -13.38 2.29 54.76
N GLU A 103 -14.12 1.67 53.84
CA GLU A 103 -15.37 0.95 54.05
C GLU A 103 -15.18 -0.19 55.07
N GLU A 104 -14.13 -1.00 54.90
CA GLU A 104 -13.80 -2.08 55.87
C GLU A 104 -13.49 -1.54 57.25
N ARG A 105 -12.74 -0.43 57.34
CA ARG A 105 -12.40 0.18 58.61
C ARG A 105 -13.61 0.86 59.25
N LEU A 106 -14.46 1.57 58.52
CA LEU A 106 -15.70 2.20 59.00
C LEU A 106 -16.67 1.17 59.56
N GLY A 107 -16.61 -0.09 59.15
CA GLY A 107 -17.39 -1.21 59.71
C GLY A 107 -16.93 -1.68 61.09
N ASP A 108 -15.76 -1.23 61.59
CA ASP A 108 -15.22 -1.59 62.91
C ASP A 108 -15.82 -0.66 63.98
N SER A 109 -16.64 -1.19 64.85
CA SER A 109 -17.29 -0.48 65.94
C SER A 109 -16.36 0.01 67.08
N ALA A 110 -15.07 -0.30 67.00
CA ALA A 110 -14.06 0.07 68.02
C ALA A 110 -13.37 1.42 67.74
N ILE A 111 -13.71 2.11 66.67
CA ILE A 111 -13.05 3.37 66.22
C ILE A 111 -13.56 4.54 67.04
N PRO A 112 -12.69 5.49 67.49
CA PRO A 112 -13.08 6.73 68.12
C PRO A 112 -13.92 7.63 67.18
N GLU A 113 -14.92 8.33 67.71
CA GLU A 113 -15.89 9.14 66.93
C GLU A 113 -15.21 10.24 66.06
N ASN A 114 -14.15 10.85 66.56
CA ASN A 114 -13.37 11.86 65.81
C ASN A 114 -12.58 11.25 64.62
N GLU A 115 -12.12 10.02 64.72
CA GLU A 115 -11.47 9.31 63.61
C GLU A 115 -12.50 8.82 62.61
N HIS A 116 -13.66 8.40 63.09
CA HIS A 116 -14.77 7.95 62.28
C HIS A 116 -15.28 9.11 61.36
N ASP A 117 -15.46 10.30 61.92
CA ASP A 117 -15.87 11.49 61.14
C ASP A 117 -14.82 11.88 60.08
N ALA A 118 -13.53 11.85 60.43
CA ALA A 118 -12.44 12.12 59.49
C ALA A 118 -12.42 11.13 58.32
N MET A 119 -12.62 9.81 58.62
CA MET A 119 -12.72 8.78 57.60
C MET A 119 -13.94 8.93 56.70
N LEU A 120 -15.11 9.34 57.22
CA LEU A 120 -16.31 9.64 56.46
C LEU A 120 -16.09 10.79 55.47
N HIS A 121 -15.47 11.88 55.95
CA HIS A 121 -15.11 12.98 55.06
C HIS A 121 -14.18 12.55 53.94
N ARG A 122 -13.12 11.80 54.29
CA ARG A 122 -12.20 11.28 53.26
C ARG A 122 -12.85 10.35 52.28
N TYR A 123 -13.75 9.47 52.72
CA TYR A 123 -14.53 8.58 51.85
C TYR A 123 -15.42 9.39 50.91
N SER A 124 -16.14 10.41 51.41
CA SER A 124 -16.96 11.27 50.59
C SER A 124 -16.16 11.99 49.49
N ASP A 125 -14.99 12.54 49.83
CA ASP A 125 -14.11 13.22 48.87
C ASP A 125 -13.62 12.23 47.76
N LEU A 126 -13.25 11.01 48.16
CA LEU A 126 -12.85 9.98 47.23
C LEU A 126 -14.00 9.52 46.35
N GLN A 127 -15.19 9.34 46.91
CA GLN A 127 -16.39 8.95 46.19
C GLN A 127 -16.78 10.02 45.15
N ASP A 128 -16.72 11.30 45.50
CA ASP A 128 -16.96 12.39 44.55
C ASP A 128 -15.91 12.41 43.46
N ARG A 129 -14.63 12.24 43.78
CA ARG A 129 -13.56 12.15 42.80
C ARG A 129 -13.74 10.94 41.85
N PHE A 130 -14.12 9.78 42.40
CA PHE A 130 -14.38 8.56 41.63
C PHE A 130 -15.58 8.74 40.70
N ARG A 131 -16.67 9.36 41.18
CA ARG A 131 -17.89 9.66 40.38
C ARG A 131 -17.60 10.68 39.28
N LEU A 132 -16.93 11.79 39.58
CA LEU A 132 -16.59 12.84 38.61
C LEU A 132 -15.69 12.38 37.48
N ASN A 133 -14.88 11.35 37.69
CA ASN A 133 -14.01 10.76 36.68
C ASN A 133 -14.56 9.46 36.10
N ASP A 134 -15.87 9.24 36.12
CA ASP A 134 -16.56 8.06 35.56
C ASP A 134 -16.04 6.70 36.09
N GLY A 135 -15.58 6.64 37.34
CA GLY A 135 -14.97 5.45 37.93
C GLY A 135 -15.88 4.21 37.89
N TYR A 136 -17.20 4.40 38.01
CA TYR A 136 -18.17 3.28 37.93
C TYR A 136 -18.32 2.70 36.55
N SER A 137 -17.82 3.35 35.50
CA SER A 137 -17.89 2.86 34.12
C SER A 137 -16.60 2.13 33.67
N ILE A 138 -15.58 2.00 34.54
CA ILE A 138 -14.29 1.38 34.19
C ILE A 138 -14.46 -0.02 33.60
N GLU A 139 -15.27 -0.84 34.26
CA GLU A 139 -15.50 -2.23 33.84
C GLU A 139 -16.16 -2.30 32.46
N LEU A 140 -17.21 -1.48 32.25
CA LEU A 140 -17.93 -1.41 30.98
C LEU A 140 -17.01 -0.86 29.86
N LYS A 141 -16.27 0.22 30.11
CA LYS A 141 -15.33 0.79 29.13
C LYS A 141 -14.26 -0.21 28.74
N THR A 142 -13.68 -0.91 29.72
CA THR A 142 -12.65 -1.92 29.51
C THR A 142 -13.20 -3.08 28.67
N ALA A 143 -14.35 -3.62 29.03
CA ALA A 143 -15.00 -4.68 28.28
C ALA A 143 -15.32 -4.25 26.84
N THR A 144 -15.89 -3.06 26.64
CA THR A 144 -16.23 -2.52 25.31
C THR A 144 -14.99 -2.39 24.41
N VAL A 145 -13.87 -1.87 24.92
CA VAL A 145 -12.64 -1.72 24.15
C VAL A 145 -12.03 -3.07 23.82
N LEU A 146 -11.98 -4.00 24.78
CA LEU A 146 -11.46 -5.36 24.54
C LEU A 146 -12.31 -6.12 23.52
N GLN A 147 -13.64 -6.07 23.62
CA GLN A 147 -14.53 -6.70 22.65
C GLN A 147 -14.39 -6.08 21.26
N GLY A 148 -14.27 -4.76 21.17
CA GLY A 148 -14.03 -4.06 19.91
C GLY A 148 -12.71 -4.46 19.24
N LEU A 149 -11.70 -4.82 20.02
CA LEU A 149 -10.43 -5.35 19.51
C LEU A 149 -10.43 -6.87 19.28
N GLY A 150 -11.60 -7.53 19.42
CA GLY A 150 -11.83 -8.93 19.06
C GLY A 150 -11.61 -9.92 20.19
N PHE A 151 -11.50 -9.49 21.46
CA PHE A 151 -11.47 -10.41 22.61
C PHE A 151 -12.87 -10.88 22.97
N GLU A 152 -13.01 -12.17 23.22
CA GLU A 152 -14.23 -12.72 23.79
C GLU A 152 -14.25 -12.55 25.31
N THR A 153 -15.44 -12.56 25.92
CA THR A 153 -15.57 -12.45 27.39
C THR A 153 -14.81 -13.57 28.12
N ALA A 154 -14.70 -14.74 27.53
CA ALA A 154 -13.93 -15.86 28.06
C ALA A 154 -12.41 -15.60 28.11
N ASP A 155 -11.89 -14.67 27.28
CA ASP A 155 -10.48 -14.33 27.26
C ASP A 155 -10.08 -13.37 28.38
N PHE A 156 -11.02 -12.67 29.00
CA PHE A 156 -10.75 -11.60 29.98
C PHE A 156 -9.99 -12.08 31.20
N GLU A 157 -10.27 -13.28 31.66
CA GLU A 157 -9.61 -13.90 32.84
C GLU A 157 -8.31 -14.64 32.48
N ARG A 158 -8.01 -14.79 31.18
CA ARG A 158 -6.79 -15.45 30.75
C ARG A 158 -5.58 -14.55 30.96
N ARG A 159 -4.44 -15.15 31.24
CA ARG A 159 -3.17 -14.44 31.43
C ARG A 159 -2.62 -13.93 30.11
N THR A 160 -2.07 -12.71 30.11
CA THR A 160 -1.51 -12.05 28.90
C THR A 160 -0.44 -12.87 28.20
N GLU A 161 0.38 -13.64 28.96
CA GLU A 161 1.46 -14.47 28.42
C GLU A 161 0.96 -15.65 27.56
N THR A 162 -0.29 -16.06 27.74
CA THR A 162 -0.88 -17.17 26.97
C THR A 162 -1.23 -16.79 25.54
N PHE A 163 -1.15 -15.50 25.22
CA PHE A 163 -1.51 -14.95 23.91
C PHE A 163 -0.30 -14.76 23.00
N SER A 164 -0.51 -14.88 21.69
CA SER A 164 0.50 -14.58 20.68
C SER A 164 0.88 -13.08 20.69
N GLY A 165 2.04 -12.75 20.13
CA GLY A 165 2.53 -11.36 20.06
C GLY A 165 1.52 -10.38 19.47
N GLY A 166 0.77 -10.79 18.44
CA GLY A 166 -0.28 -9.95 17.85
C GLY A 166 -1.45 -9.67 18.81
N TRP A 167 -1.84 -10.63 19.63
CA TRP A 167 -2.84 -10.43 20.67
C TRP A 167 -2.32 -9.58 21.83
N GLN A 168 -1.06 -9.76 22.22
CA GLN A 168 -0.42 -8.88 23.22
C GLN A 168 -0.37 -7.42 22.74
N MET A 169 -0.15 -7.21 21.45
CA MET A 169 -0.23 -5.89 20.84
C MET A 169 -1.62 -5.27 20.94
N ARG A 170 -2.69 -6.08 20.75
CA ARG A 170 -4.07 -5.62 20.95
C ARG A 170 -4.35 -5.24 22.40
N ILE A 171 -3.79 -5.97 23.39
CA ILE A 171 -3.90 -5.62 24.82
C ILE A 171 -3.21 -4.27 25.09
N ALA A 172 -2.00 -4.08 24.54
CA ALA A 172 -1.29 -2.81 24.66
C ALA A 172 -2.07 -1.65 24.04
N LEU A 173 -2.67 -1.86 22.87
CA LEU A 173 -3.55 -0.89 22.22
C LEU A 173 -4.79 -0.59 23.07
N ALA A 174 -5.48 -1.61 23.61
CA ALA A 174 -6.61 -1.44 24.52
C ALA A 174 -6.27 -0.55 25.69
N LYS A 175 -5.17 -0.85 26.39
CA LYS A 175 -4.67 -0.06 27.53
C LYS A 175 -4.40 1.38 27.14
N LEU A 176 -3.78 1.60 25.98
CA LEU A 176 -3.46 2.94 25.48
C LEU A 176 -4.73 3.74 25.16
N LEU A 177 -5.72 3.12 24.48
CA LEU A 177 -7.00 3.75 24.14
C LEU A 177 -7.81 4.11 25.39
N LEU A 178 -7.83 3.23 26.39
CA LEU A 178 -8.51 3.47 27.69
C LEU A 178 -7.87 4.60 28.48
N GLY A 179 -6.57 4.80 28.38
CA GLY A 179 -5.84 5.89 29.06
C GLY A 179 -6.13 7.28 28.50
N GLN A 180 -6.72 7.37 27.31
CA GLN A 180 -7.12 8.61 26.63
C GLN A 180 -6.10 9.77 26.71
N PRO A 181 -4.83 9.57 26.31
CA PRO A 181 -3.83 10.64 26.32
C PRO A 181 -4.22 11.81 25.42
N ASN A 182 -3.76 13.03 25.74
CA ASN A 182 -4.03 14.23 24.93
C ASN A 182 -3.40 14.18 23.54
N LEU A 183 -2.34 13.39 23.38
CA LEU A 183 -1.73 13.08 22.08
C LEU A 183 -1.51 11.58 21.98
N LEU A 184 -2.20 10.95 21.02
CA LEU A 184 -2.11 9.54 20.75
C LEU A 184 -1.20 9.30 19.54
N LEU A 185 -0.11 8.57 19.73
CA LEU A 185 0.86 8.22 18.70
C LEU A 185 0.76 6.72 18.40
N LEU A 186 0.33 6.38 17.19
CA LEU A 186 0.11 5.00 16.76
C LEU A 186 1.05 4.64 15.61
N ASP A 187 1.92 3.65 15.84
CA ASP A 187 2.83 3.13 14.81
C ASP A 187 2.32 1.78 14.32
N GLU A 188 1.74 1.76 13.11
CA GLU A 188 1.13 0.59 12.45
C GLU A 188 0.06 -0.13 13.31
N PRO A 189 -0.95 0.57 13.87
CA PRO A 189 -1.94 -0.04 14.76
C PRO A 189 -2.83 -1.07 14.07
N THR A 190 -2.92 -1.04 12.74
CA THR A 190 -3.73 -1.97 11.94
C THR A 190 -3.06 -3.32 11.71
N ASN A 191 -1.76 -3.45 11.99
CA ASN A 191 -1.08 -4.72 11.94
C ASN A 191 -1.68 -5.65 13.01
N HIS A 192 -1.88 -6.90 12.68
CA HIS A 192 -2.48 -7.93 13.55
C HIS A 192 -3.97 -7.75 13.90
N LEU A 193 -4.66 -6.72 13.36
CA LEU A 193 -6.10 -6.58 13.48
C LEU A 193 -6.79 -7.24 12.28
N ASP A 194 -7.86 -7.99 12.56
CA ASP A 194 -8.79 -8.43 11.52
C ASP A 194 -9.69 -7.28 11.05
N LEU A 195 -10.47 -7.52 10.02
CA LEU A 195 -11.30 -6.49 9.40
C LEU A 195 -12.35 -5.89 10.37
N GLU A 196 -12.88 -6.70 11.29
CA GLU A 196 -13.89 -6.25 12.26
C GLU A 196 -13.26 -5.34 13.32
N ALA A 197 -12.13 -5.75 13.89
CA ALA A 197 -11.40 -4.93 14.85
C ALA A 197 -10.84 -3.63 14.23
N ARG A 198 -10.46 -3.65 12.93
CA ARG A 198 -10.08 -2.42 12.21
C ARG A 198 -11.22 -1.44 12.07
N ASN A 199 -12.41 -1.92 11.69
CA ASN A 199 -13.61 -1.08 11.56
C ASN A 199 -13.95 -0.43 12.90
N TRP A 200 -13.92 -1.22 13.97
CA TRP A 200 -14.16 -0.70 15.30
C TRP A 200 -13.12 0.36 15.72
N LEU A 201 -11.83 0.10 15.44
CA LEU A 201 -10.77 1.07 15.74
C LEU A 201 -10.94 2.37 14.94
N GLU A 202 -11.36 2.27 13.67
CA GLU A 202 -11.69 3.41 12.82
C GLU A 202 -12.78 4.29 13.45
N GLU A 203 -13.89 3.69 13.86
CA GLU A 203 -14.98 4.39 14.55
C GLU A 203 -14.51 5.03 15.87
N TYR A 204 -13.73 4.29 16.66
CA TYR A 204 -13.20 4.76 17.92
C TYR A 204 -12.28 5.99 17.75
N LEU A 205 -11.35 5.94 16.78
CA LEU A 205 -10.42 7.04 16.53
C LEU A 205 -11.11 8.26 15.92
N ASN A 206 -12.17 8.08 15.14
CA ASN A 206 -12.99 9.19 14.65
C ASN A 206 -13.70 9.93 15.81
N ALA A 207 -14.16 9.19 16.81
CA ALA A 207 -14.80 9.74 18.00
C ALA A 207 -13.81 10.20 19.09
N TYR A 208 -12.50 9.94 18.92
CA TYR A 208 -11.49 10.24 19.95
C TYR A 208 -11.43 11.74 20.27
N PRO A 209 -11.43 12.16 21.56
CA PRO A 209 -11.57 13.57 21.92
C PRO A 209 -10.31 14.43 21.67
N HIS A 210 -9.16 13.83 21.52
CA HIS A 210 -7.86 14.50 21.43
C HIS A 210 -7.15 14.27 20.12
N ALA A 211 -5.91 14.78 19.97
CA ALA A 211 -5.11 14.63 18.77
C ALA A 211 -4.60 13.20 18.59
N VAL A 212 -4.60 12.75 17.33
CA VAL A 212 -4.07 11.44 16.94
C VAL A 212 -3.07 11.62 15.80
N ILE A 213 -1.90 11.02 15.95
CA ILE A 213 -0.94 10.85 14.87
C ILE A 213 -0.78 9.36 14.63
N LEU A 214 -0.97 8.96 13.40
CA LEU A 214 -0.87 7.55 13.04
C LEU A 214 0.03 7.32 11.83
N VAL A 215 0.83 6.29 11.89
CA VAL A 215 1.52 5.67 10.77
C VAL A 215 0.72 4.44 10.40
N SER A 216 0.30 4.31 9.15
CA SER A 216 -0.36 3.10 8.66
C SER A 216 -0.07 2.85 7.19
N HIS A 217 -0.02 1.58 6.83
CA HIS A 217 0.05 1.10 5.46
C HIS A 217 -1.30 0.58 4.94
N ASP A 218 -2.40 0.98 5.58
CA ASP A 218 -3.77 0.73 5.15
C ASP A 218 -4.41 2.02 4.61
N ARG A 219 -4.67 2.06 3.30
CA ARG A 219 -5.21 3.24 2.61
C ARG A 219 -6.62 3.58 3.06
N TYR A 220 -7.49 2.58 3.21
CA TYR A 220 -8.87 2.81 3.64
C TYR A 220 -8.93 3.36 5.06
N PHE A 221 -8.10 2.82 5.94
CA PHE A 221 -7.99 3.29 7.31
C PHE A 221 -7.49 4.74 7.38
N LEU A 222 -6.47 5.08 6.57
CA LEU A 222 -6.02 6.46 6.46
C LEU A 222 -7.11 7.39 5.91
N ASP A 223 -7.80 6.99 4.83
CA ASP A 223 -8.87 7.81 4.25
C ASP A 223 -10.04 8.05 5.20
N ALA A 224 -10.36 7.08 6.05
CA ALA A 224 -11.48 7.17 6.98
C ALA A 224 -11.17 7.99 8.24
N VAL A 225 -9.92 7.93 8.74
CA VAL A 225 -9.54 8.53 10.03
C VAL A 225 -8.88 9.88 9.87
N VAL A 226 -8.00 10.07 8.86
CA VAL A 226 -7.14 11.26 8.82
C VAL A 226 -7.79 12.44 8.10
N THR A 227 -7.51 13.63 8.61
CA THR A 227 -7.94 14.92 8.02
C THR A 227 -6.76 15.74 7.50
N ARG A 228 -5.52 15.31 7.81
CA ARG A 228 -4.28 15.95 7.43
C ARG A 228 -3.20 14.88 7.26
N ILE A 229 -2.41 14.97 6.21
CA ILE A 229 -1.26 14.10 5.95
C ILE A 229 0.03 14.90 6.14
N ALA A 230 0.94 14.34 6.92
CA ALA A 230 2.31 14.83 7.05
C ALA A 230 3.23 13.87 6.30
N ASP A 231 3.77 14.30 5.17
CA ASP A 231 4.65 13.50 4.32
C ASP A 231 6.12 13.76 4.66
N LEU A 232 6.79 12.70 5.10
CA LEU A 232 8.21 12.71 5.43
C LEU A 232 9.03 12.20 4.25
N THR A 233 9.36 13.10 3.34
CA THR A 233 10.11 12.82 2.10
C THR A 233 11.32 13.73 1.99
N LEU A 234 12.45 13.24 1.47
CA LEU A 234 13.71 13.99 1.33
C LEU A 234 14.19 14.64 2.65
N ARG A 235 14.04 13.94 3.77
CA ARG A 235 14.46 14.39 5.12
C ARG A 235 13.66 15.58 5.68
N THR A 236 12.68 16.07 4.94
CA THR A 236 11.81 17.18 5.31
C THR A 236 10.38 16.72 5.48
N LEU A 237 9.59 17.47 6.24
CA LEU A 237 8.18 17.18 6.46
C LEU A 237 7.34 18.20 5.71
N THR A 238 6.35 17.71 4.96
CA THR A 238 5.41 18.54 4.21
C THR A 238 3.99 18.17 4.58
N ASP A 239 3.17 19.16 4.87
CA ASP A 239 1.76 18.97 5.22
C ASP A 239 0.85 19.09 4.01
N TYR A 240 -0.16 18.22 3.99
CA TYR A 240 -1.27 18.22 3.04
C TYR A 240 -2.59 18.17 3.81
N ILE A 241 -3.51 19.09 3.50
CA ILE A 241 -4.83 19.13 4.14
C ILE A 241 -5.77 18.22 3.36
N GLY A 242 -6.43 17.30 4.06
CA GLY A 242 -7.33 16.33 3.47
C GLY A 242 -7.01 14.89 3.86
N ASN A 243 -7.74 13.95 3.26
CA ASN A 243 -7.54 12.53 3.46
C ASN A 243 -6.39 11.98 2.56
N TYR A 244 -6.13 10.69 2.66
CA TYR A 244 -5.02 10.05 1.93
C TYR A 244 -5.22 10.09 0.40
N SER A 245 -6.45 9.94 -0.08
CA SER A 245 -6.77 10.01 -1.51
C SER A 245 -6.50 11.40 -2.08
N HIS A 246 -6.82 12.46 -1.35
CA HIS A 246 -6.50 13.84 -1.74
C HIS A 246 -4.99 14.09 -1.77
N TYR A 247 -4.29 13.62 -0.73
CA TYR A 247 -2.84 13.68 -0.64
C TYR A 247 -2.15 13.05 -1.87
N LEU A 248 -2.60 11.86 -2.33
CA LEU A 248 -2.00 11.20 -3.49
C LEU A 248 -2.02 12.10 -4.72
N GLY A 249 -3.15 12.78 -5.00
CA GLY A 249 -3.26 13.69 -6.14
C GLY A 249 -2.34 14.91 -6.05
N GLU A 250 -2.30 15.56 -4.87
CA GLU A 250 -1.43 16.73 -4.66
C GLU A 250 0.06 16.36 -4.65
N HIS A 251 0.41 15.23 -4.04
CA HIS A 251 1.78 14.72 -4.00
C HIS A 251 2.28 14.40 -5.42
N GLU A 252 1.48 13.73 -6.26
CA GLU A 252 1.84 13.43 -7.64
C GLU A 252 2.05 14.71 -8.47
N ALA A 253 1.15 15.68 -8.34
CA ALA A 253 1.28 16.99 -8.98
C ALA A 253 2.56 17.72 -8.55
N ARG A 254 2.88 17.71 -7.24
CA ARG A 254 4.10 18.30 -6.68
C ARG A 254 5.36 17.63 -7.20
N ILE A 255 5.42 16.30 -7.19
CA ILE A 255 6.55 15.54 -7.74
C ILE A 255 6.73 15.84 -9.24
N GLY A 256 5.63 15.93 -10.00
CA GLY A 256 5.66 16.32 -11.41
C GLY A 256 6.28 17.72 -11.62
N ALA A 257 5.88 18.70 -10.80
CA ALA A 257 6.45 20.04 -10.83
C ALA A 257 7.95 20.06 -10.47
N MET A 258 8.36 19.30 -9.42
CA MET A 258 9.77 19.16 -9.03
C MET A 258 10.62 18.54 -10.15
N ARG A 259 10.11 17.50 -10.84
CA ARG A 259 10.81 16.89 -11.99
C ARG A 259 10.99 17.86 -13.15
N LYS A 260 9.96 18.66 -13.43
CA LYS A 260 10.06 19.71 -14.46
C LYS A 260 11.12 20.73 -14.09
N ALA A 261 11.08 21.24 -12.86
CA ALA A 261 12.08 22.22 -12.37
C ALA A 261 13.51 21.66 -12.39
N LYS A 262 13.68 20.38 -12.02
CA LYS A 262 14.98 19.70 -12.10
C LYS A 262 15.47 19.61 -13.53
N ARG A 263 14.63 19.23 -14.49
CA ARG A 263 15.01 19.16 -15.90
C ARG A 263 15.48 20.54 -16.42
N GLU A 264 14.71 21.59 -16.12
CA GLU A 264 15.06 22.96 -16.49
C GLU A 264 16.39 23.38 -15.88
N GLN A 265 16.65 23.04 -14.60
CA GLN A 265 17.93 23.30 -13.93
C GLN A 265 19.07 22.51 -14.58
N ASP A 266 18.89 21.23 -14.85
CA ASP A 266 19.91 20.36 -15.47
C ASP A 266 20.26 20.85 -16.87
N GLU A 267 19.30 21.32 -17.67
CA GLU A 267 19.51 21.92 -19.00
C GLU A 267 20.27 23.24 -18.90
N GLU A 268 19.98 24.09 -17.89
CA GLU A 268 20.72 25.33 -17.68
C GLU A 268 22.16 25.07 -17.24
N VAL A 269 22.35 24.13 -16.30
CA VAL A 269 23.67 23.66 -15.86
C VAL A 269 24.47 23.14 -17.05
N ALA A 270 23.85 22.31 -17.92
CA ALA A 270 24.52 21.81 -19.13
C ALA A 270 24.90 22.93 -20.09
N ARG A 271 24.03 23.91 -20.32
CA ARG A 271 24.35 25.11 -21.17
C ARG A 271 25.52 25.92 -20.61
N VAL A 272 25.52 26.13 -19.29
CA VAL A 272 26.63 26.86 -18.63
C VAL A 272 27.94 26.09 -18.70
N LYS A 273 27.90 24.74 -18.49
CA LYS A 273 29.09 23.89 -18.65
C LYS A 273 29.64 23.93 -20.07
N MET A 274 28.79 23.80 -21.10
CA MET A 274 29.21 23.91 -22.50
C MET A 274 29.85 25.26 -22.80
N PHE A 275 29.33 26.37 -22.24
CA PHE A 275 29.93 27.69 -22.37
C PHE A 275 31.32 27.73 -21.73
N ILE A 276 31.48 27.20 -20.51
CA ILE A 276 32.78 27.13 -19.81
C ILE A 276 33.78 26.33 -20.62
N ASP A 277 33.42 25.14 -21.10
CA ASP A 277 34.31 24.24 -21.84
C ASP A 277 34.75 24.87 -23.16
N ARG A 278 33.84 25.57 -23.88
CA ARG A 278 34.14 26.25 -25.14
C ARG A 278 35.08 27.42 -24.98
N PHE A 279 34.96 28.19 -23.90
CA PHE A 279 35.71 29.46 -23.73
C PHE A 279 36.79 29.38 -22.66
N ARG A 280 37.07 28.23 -22.05
CA ARG A 280 38.00 28.01 -20.93
C ARG A 280 39.41 28.53 -21.24
N TYR A 281 39.86 28.41 -22.48
CA TYR A 281 41.22 28.76 -22.91
C TYR A 281 41.33 30.12 -23.58
N GLN A 282 40.27 30.92 -23.67
CA GLN A 282 40.28 32.24 -24.29
C GLN A 282 40.50 33.33 -23.24
N ALA A 283 41.67 34.00 -23.30
CA ALA A 283 42.04 35.05 -22.36
C ALA A 283 41.02 36.20 -22.30
N THR A 284 40.43 36.59 -23.44
CA THR A 284 39.40 37.65 -23.53
C THR A 284 38.07 37.30 -22.86
N LYS A 285 37.80 36.01 -22.60
CA LYS A 285 36.59 35.51 -21.95
C LYS A 285 36.82 35.01 -20.53
N ALA A 286 38.05 35.08 -20.01
CA ALA A 286 38.42 34.51 -18.70
C ALA A 286 37.53 35.04 -17.55
N SER A 287 37.22 36.32 -17.51
CA SER A 287 36.34 36.91 -16.48
C SER A 287 34.90 36.36 -16.56
N GLN A 288 34.35 36.18 -17.77
CA GLN A 288 33.01 35.62 -17.97
C GLN A 288 32.99 34.15 -17.59
N VAL A 289 34.03 33.37 -17.93
CA VAL A 289 34.14 31.95 -17.54
C VAL A 289 34.20 31.80 -16.01
N GLN A 290 35.02 32.61 -15.32
CA GLN A 290 35.09 32.60 -13.86
C GLN A 290 33.75 32.97 -13.21
N SER A 291 33.04 33.98 -13.75
CA SER A 291 31.70 34.33 -13.28
C SER A 291 30.71 33.16 -13.40
N ARG A 292 30.78 32.43 -14.53
CA ARG A 292 29.92 31.25 -14.77
C ARG A 292 30.28 30.06 -13.88
N ILE A 293 31.58 29.84 -13.58
CA ILE A 293 32.02 28.81 -12.62
C ILE A 293 31.47 29.14 -11.23
N LYS A 294 31.62 30.38 -10.75
CA LYS A 294 31.06 30.82 -9.48
C LYS A 294 29.52 30.72 -9.41
N MET A 295 28.84 30.89 -10.53
CA MET A 295 27.39 30.67 -10.64
C MET A 295 27.06 29.19 -10.45
N LEU A 296 27.78 28.25 -11.10
CA LEU A 296 27.59 26.82 -10.94
C LEU A 296 27.87 26.32 -9.51
N GLU A 297 28.89 26.87 -8.85
CA GLU A 297 29.22 26.54 -7.46
C GLU A 297 28.09 26.92 -6.46
N LYS A 298 27.24 27.87 -6.82
CA LYS A 298 26.11 28.33 -6.02
C LYS A 298 24.79 27.58 -6.33
N VAL A 299 24.76 26.79 -7.39
CA VAL A 299 23.56 26.03 -7.76
C VAL A 299 23.38 24.87 -6.78
N VAL A 300 22.30 24.93 -6.01
CA VAL A 300 21.87 23.81 -5.17
C VAL A 300 21.08 22.84 -6.05
N PRO A 301 21.51 21.57 -6.22
CA PRO A 301 20.79 20.60 -7.03
C PRO A 301 19.40 20.34 -6.46
N ILE A 302 18.38 20.33 -7.32
CA ILE A 302 17.02 19.94 -6.92
C ILE A 302 17.00 18.43 -6.74
N GLU A 303 16.81 17.97 -5.50
CA GLU A 303 16.59 16.56 -5.20
C GLU A 303 15.13 16.20 -5.52
N VAL A 304 14.91 15.14 -6.28
CA VAL A 304 13.58 14.61 -6.60
C VAL A 304 13.53 13.16 -6.18
N PRO A 305 12.45 12.73 -5.53
CA PRO A 305 12.26 11.32 -5.20
C PRO A 305 12.38 10.43 -6.45
N PRO A 306 12.97 9.24 -6.33
CA PRO A 306 13.12 8.33 -7.45
C PRO A 306 11.75 7.99 -8.05
N GLU A 307 11.70 7.91 -9.38
CA GLU A 307 10.49 7.56 -10.10
C GLU A 307 10.15 6.10 -9.93
N ARG A 308 8.92 5.82 -9.54
CA ARG A 308 8.37 4.47 -9.61
C ARG A 308 8.07 4.16 -11.07
N LYS A 309 8.84 3.30 -11.66
CA LYS A 309 8.48 2.72 -12.95
C LYS A 309 7.41 1.66 -12.68
N LYS A 310 6.22 1.83 -13.25
CA LYS A 310 5.25 0.73 -13.32
C LYS A 310 5.91 -0.43 -14.06
N ILE A 311 6.07 -1.54 -13.38
CA ILE A 311 6.65 -2.74 -13.96
C ILE A 311 5.48 -3.61 -14.38
N HIS A 312 5.37 -3.87 -15.67
CA HIS A 312 4.52 -4.94 -16.17
C HIS A 312 5.20 -6.26 -15.83
N PHE A 313 4.53 -7.11 -15.06
CA PHE A 313 5.11 -8.36 -14.61
C PHE A 313 4.72 -9.49 -15.56
N ASP A 314 5.68 -9.95 -16.36
CA ASP A 314 5.50 -11.12 -17.20
C ASP A 314 5.75 -12.39 -16.38
N PHE A 315 4.67 -13.12 -16.07
CA PHE A 315 4.79 -14.39 -15.36
C PHE A 315 5.44 -15.48 -16.23
N PRO A 316 6.24 -16.37 -15.62
CA PRO A 316 6.77 -17.52 -16.32
C PRO A 316 5.65 -18.36 -16.91
N ALA A 317 5.82 -18.79 -18.17
CA ALA A 317 4.83 -19.61 -18.84
C ALA A 317 4.59 -20.92 -18.10
N CYS A 318 3.33 -21.22 -17.82
CA CYS A 318 2.88 -22.47 -17.21
C CYS A 318 1.73 -23.08 -18.02
N ALA A 319 1.67 -24.42 -18.07
CA ALA A 319 0.56 -25.11 -18.72
C ALA A 319 -0.77 -24.76 -18.02
N LYS A 320 -1.84 -24.59 -18.81
CA LYS A 320 -3.17 -24.32 -18.26
C LYS A 320 -3.66 -25.53 -17.45
N SER A 321 -4.19 -25.28 -16.25
CA SER A 321 -4.86 -26.31 -15.44
C SER A 321 -6.17 -26.80 -16.07
N GLY A 322 -6.69 -27.92 -15.62
CA GLY A 322 -8.04 -28.36 -15.88
C GLY A 322 -9.08 -27.34 -15.40
N ARG A 323 -10.38 -27.60 -15.67
CA ARG A 323 -11.47 -26.72 -15.20
C ARG A 323 -11.54 -26.70 -13.67
N THR A 324 -11.57 -27.87 -13.04
CA THR A 324 -11.44 -28.01 -11.59
C THR A 324 -9.98 -27.91 -11.19
N VAL A 325 -9.65 -26.99 -10.31
CA VAL A 325 -8.28 -26.78 -9.81
C VAL A 325 -8.10 -27.55 -8.51
N LEU A 326 -9.09 -27.44 -7.60
CA LEU A 326 -8.99 -28.04 -6.28
C LEU A 326 -10.39 -28.30 -5.73
N GLU A 327 -10.55 -29.45 -5.04
CA GLU A 327 -11.81 -29.82 -4.43
C GLU A 327 -11.55 -30.40 -3.03
N LEU A 328 -12.28 -29.90 -2.04
CA LEU A 328 -12.40 -30.50 -0.71
C LEU A 328 -13.81 -31.08 -0.57
N LYS A 329 -13.91 -32.32 -0.11
CA LYS A 329 -15.16 -33.01 0.17
C LYS A 329 -15.19 -33.50 1.60
N HIS A 330 -16.24 -33.09 2.34
CA HIS A 330 -16.47 -33.50 3.71
C HIS A 330 -15.24 -33.38 4.60
N ALA A 331 -14.46 -32.29 4.39
CA ALA A 331 -13.22 -32.08 5.11
C ALA A 331 -13.50 -31.68 6.56
N HIS A 332 -12.88 -32.44 7.48
CA HIS A 332 -12.89 -32.18 8.90
C HIS A 332 -11.48 -31.97 9.42
N LYS A 333 -11.30 -31.02 10.34
CA LYS A 333 -10.01 -30.72 10.96
C LYS A 333 -10.17 -30.31 12.41
N ALA A 334 -9.38 -30.94 13.30
CA ALA A 334 -9.33 -30.61 14.71
C ALA A 334 -7.88 -30.61 15.23
N TYR A 335 -7.62 -29.86 16.28
CA TYR A 335 -6.38 -29.85 17.01
C TYR A 335 -6.68 -30.16 18.49
N GLY A 336 -6.46 -31.42 18.89
CA GLY A 336 -6.94 -31.90 20.18
C GLY A 336 -8.45 -31.74 20.32
N ASP A 337 -8.92 -31.04 21.33
CA ASP A 337 -10.36 -30.82 21.58
C ASP A 337 -10.96 -29.68 20.73
N LEU A 338 -10.09 -28.88 20.07
CA LEU A 338 -10.53 -27.74 19.25
C LEU A 338 -10.87 -28.17 17.83
N VAL A 339 -12.17 -28.24 17.52
CA VAL A 339 -12.63 -28.49 16.15
C VAL A 339 -12.61 -27.20 15.33
N VAL A 340 -11.74 -27.14 14.33
CA VAL A 340 -11.58 -25.97 13.44
C VAL A 340 -12.56 -26.03 12.30
N PHE A 341 -12.74 -27.21 11.68
CA PHE A 341 -13.64 -27.40 10.54
C PHE A 341 -14.51 -28.65 10.71
N LYS A 342 -15.80 -28.51 10.31
CA LYS A 342 -16.79 -29.55 10.31
C LYS A 342 -17.42 -29.63 8.94
N ASP A 343 -17.20 -30.75 8.21
CA ASP A 343 -17.86 -31.03 6.93
C ASP A 343 -17.71 -29.91 5.86
N VAL A 344 -16.50 -29.41 5.66
CA VAL A 344 -16.23 -28.37 4.67
C VAL A 344 -16.22 -28.96 3.27
N ASN A 345 -17.02 -28.36 2.38
CA ASN A 345 -17.13 -28.73 0.97
C ASN A 345 -16.78 -27.49 0.12
N LEU A 346 -15.67 -27.54 -0.63
CA LEU A 346 -15.22 -26.46 -1.49
C LEU A 346 -14.88 -26.98 -2.89
N HIS A 347 -15.27 -26.23 -3.90
CA HIS A 347 -14.94 -26.51 -5.30
C HIS A 347 -14.38 -25.24 -5.95
N LEU A 348 -13.12 -25.32 -6.40
CA LEU A 348 -12.37 -24.20 -6.95
C LEU A 348 -12.10 -24.43 -8.43
N GLU A 349 -12.49 -23.47 -9.26
CA GLU A 349 -12.36 -23.53 -10.70
C GLU A 349 -11.16 -22.69 -11.20
N ARG A 350 -10.71 -23.02 -12.41
CA ARG A 350 -9.63 -22.26 -13.07
C ARG A 350 -10.05 -20.81 -13.31
N GLY A 351 -9.17 -19.87 -12.93
CA GLY A 351 -9.38 -18.44 -13.08
C GLY A 351 -10.16 -17.82 -11.92
N ASP A 352 -10.56 -18.62 -10.92
CA ASP A 352 -11.13 -18.06 -9.69
C ASP A 352 -10.11 -17.19 -8.97
N ARG A 353 -10.58 -16.05 -8.45
CA ARG A 353 -9.84 -15.15 -7.57
C ARG A 353 -10.58 -15.05 -6.25
N ILE A 354 -10.11 -15.79 -5.26
CA ILE A 354 -10.84 -16.07 -4.02
C ILE A 354 -10.12 -15.42 -2.85
N ALA A 355 -10.82 -14.56 -2.12
CA ALA A 355 -10.36 -14.08 -0.82
C ALA A 355 -11.01 -14.87 0.32
N LEU A 356 -10.19 -15.33 1.26
CA LEU A 356 -10.66 -15.90 2.53
C LEU A 356 -10.78 -14.79 3.56
N VAL A 357 -11.99 -14.63 4.13
CA VAL A 357 -12.29 -13.60 5.14
C VAL A 357 -12.82 -14.25 6.41
N GLY A 358 -12.69 -13.59 7.54
CA GLY A 358 -13.16 -14.03 8.87
C GLY A 358 -12.26 -13.53 9.99
N PRO A 359 -12.68 -13.62 11.25
CA PRO A 359 -11.91 -13.24 12.43
C PRO A 359 -10.55 -13.93 12.52
N ASN A 360 -9.66 -13.44 13.36
CA ASN A 360 -8.39 -14.11 13.59
C ASN A 360 -8.60 -15.37 14.46
N GLY A 361 -7.85 -16.43 14.15
CA GLY A 361 -7.94 -17.71 14.88
C GLY A 361 -9.01 -18.67 14.38
N VAL A 362 -9.93 -18.30 13.48
CA VAL A 362 -11.01 -19.17 12.97
C VAL A 362 -10.57 -20.28 12.01
N GLY A 363 -9.26 -20.34 11.68
CA GLY A 363 -8.71 -21.41 10.84
C GLY A 363 -8.42 -21.02 9.38
N LYS A 364 -8.33 -19.72 9.01
CA LYS A 364 -8.00 -19.31 7.64
C LYS A 364 -6.68 -19.95 7.15
N SER A 365 -5.59 -19.83 7.92
CA SER A 365 -4.30 -20.44 7.58
C SER A 365 -4.34 -21.98 7.61
N THR A 366 -5.17 -22.59 8.47
CA THR A 366 -5.42 -24.03 8.46
C THR A 366 -6.08 -24.45 7.15
N LEU A 367 -7.08 -23.70 6.67
CA LEU A 367 -7.71 -23.95 5.37
C LEU A 367 -6.69 -23.81 4.24
N MET A 368 -5.84 -22.78 4.26
CA MET A 368 -4.78 -22.58 3.26
C MET A 368 -3.80 -23.77 3.24
N ARG A 369 -3.36 -24.28 4.42
CA ARG A 369 -2.50 -25.45 4.52
C ARG A 369 -3.19 -26.73 4.03
N MET A 370 -4.47 -26.90 4.30
CA MET A 370 -5.24 -28.01 3.74
C MET A 370 -5.37 -27.89 2.21
N LEU A 371 -5.62 -26.69 1.68
CA LEU A 371 -5.70 -26.45 0.23
C LEU A 371 -4.35 -26.64 -0.45
N SER A 372 -3.25 -26.20 0.16
CA SER A 372 -1.88 -26.42 -0.39
C SER A 372 -1.46 -27.89 -0.35
N GLY A 373 -1.96 -28.64 0.63
CA GLY A 373 -1.57 -30.02 0.90
C GLY A 373 -0.39 -30.15 1.86
N GLU A 374 0.05 -29.06 2.49
CA GLU A 374 1.00 -29.13 3.61
C GLU A 374 0.40 -29.83 4.82
N GLU A 375 -0.92 -29.74 4.96
CA GLU A 375 -1.65 -30.39 6.03
C GLU A 375 -2.84 -31.18 5.47
N ALA A 376 -2.98 -32.45 5.85
CA ALA A 376 -4.11 -33.27 5.45
C ALA A 376 -5.31 -33.00 6.36
N PRO A 377 -6.55 -33.06 5.85
CA PRO A 377 -7.74 -33.12 6.70
C PRO A 377 -7.75 -34.43 7.51
N ASP A 378 -8.31 -34.39 8.72
CA ASP A 378 -8.41 -35.57 9.59
C ASP A 378 -9.43 -36.59 9.03
N SER A 379 -10.48 -36.10 8.37
CA SER A 379 -11.39 -36.91 7.55
C SER A 379 -11.89 -36.12 6.35
N GLY A 380 -12.46 -36.80 5.36
CA GLY A 380 -12.82 -36.23 4.08
C GLY A 380 -11.73 -36.43 3.03
N HIS A 381 -11.88 -35.75 1.90
CA HIS A 381 -10.97 -35.94 0.76
C HIS A 381 -10.58 -34.61 0.10
N ARG A 382 -9.26 -34.45 -0.16
CA ARG A 382 -8.69 -33.38 -0.98
C ARG A 382 -8.31 -33.93 -2.34
N SER A 383 -8.82 -33.35 -3.42
CA SER A 383 -8.41 -33.70 -4.79
C SER A 383 -7.85 -32.49 -5.52
N VAL A 384 -6.78 -32.72 -6.26
CA VAL A 384 -6.12 -31.74 -7.12
C VAL A 384 -6.45 -32.03 -8.57
N GLY A 385 -6.81 -31.02 -9.31
CA GLY A 385 -7.17 -31.12 -10.71
C GLY A 385 -5.99 -31.46 -11.63
N HIS A 386 -6.31 -31.77 -12.88
CA HIS A 386 -5.28 -32.10 -13.89
C HIS A 386 -4.42 -30.90 -14.22
N ASN A 387 -3.10 -31.10 -14.35
CA ASN A 387 -2.08 -30.08 -14.67
C ASN A 387 -2.05 -28.89 -13.70
N VAL A 388 -2.46 -29.04 -12.46
CA VAL A 388 -2.34 -27.98 -11.46
C VAL A 388 -0.91 -27.93 -10.95
N VAL A 389 -0.26 -26.78 -11.18
CA VAL A 389 1.06 -26.42 -10.64
C VAL A 389 0.82 -25.31 -9.61
N MET A 390 0.86 -25.71 -8.34
CA MET A 390 0.48 -24.87 -7.22
C MET A 390 1.73 -24.32 -6.51
N GLN A 391 1.65 -23.06 -6.10
CA GLN A 391 2.60 -22.47 -5.17
C GLN A 391 1.85 -21.92 -3.96
N TYR A 392 2.42 -22.16 -2.80
CA TYR A 392 1.91 -21.66 -1.53
C TYR A 392 2.92 -20.71 -0.90
N PHE A 393 2.45 -19.51 -0.59
CA PHE A 393 3.16 -18.49 0.17
C PHE A 393 2.61 -18.49 1.60
N ALA A 394 3.35 -19.13 2.49
CA ALA A 394 2.99 -19.22 3.90
C ALA A 394 3.30 -17.88 4.62
N GLN A 395 2.65 -17.62 5.73
CA GLN A 395 2.83 -16.41 6.53
C GLN A 395 4.30 -16.22 6.99
N ASP A 396 5.02 -17.32 7.21
CA ASP A 396 6.42 -17.34 7.64
C ASP A 396 7.43 -17.51 6.49
N GLU A 397 7.01 -17.43 5.22
CA GLU A 397 7.86 -17.68 4.04
C GLU A 397 9.11 -16.78 4.02
N ALA A 398 9.01 -15.55 4.51
CA ALA A 398 10.14 -14.63 4.62
C ALA A 398 11.23 -15.14 5.59
N THR A 399 10.86 -15.89 6.62
CA THR A 399 11.81 -16.47 7.60
C THR A 399 12.44 -17.76 7.10
N ARG A 400 11.81 -18.43 6.13
CA ARG A 400 12.30 -19.67 5.49
C ARG A 400 13.35 -19.40 4.39
N LEU A 401 13.63 -18.13 4.07
CA LEU A 401 14.68 -17.79 3.11
C LEU A 401 16.06 -18.21 3.63
N ASP A 402 16.85 -18.83 2.76
CA ASP A 402 18.26 -19.13 3.07
C ASP A 402 19.00 -17.80 3.33
N PRO A 403 19.68 -17.64 4.47
CA PRO A 403 20.40 -16.43 4.83
C PRO A 403 21.75 -16.26 4.08
N ALA A 404 22.27 -17.32 3.44
CA ALA A 404 23.60 -17.35 2.87
C ALA A 404 23.75 -16.65 1.51
N PRO A 405 22.81 -16.79 0.52
CA PRO A 405 22.96 -16.16 -0.78
C PRO A 405 22.67 -14.66 -0.74
N THR A 406 23.04 -13.97 -1.82
CA THR A 406 22.64 -12.58 -2.07
C THR A 406 21.20 -12.51 -2.55
N VAL A 407 20.62 -11.29 -2.53
CA VAL A 407 19.28 -11.01 -3.06
C VAL A 407 19.16 -11.50 -4.51
N TYR A 408 20.15 -11.21 -5.36
CA TYR A 408 20.17 -11.65 -6.75
C TYR A 408 20.22 -13.17 -6.88
N GLU A 409 21.14 -13.82 -6.18
CA GLU A 409 21.31 -15.27 -6.22
C GLU A 409 20.07 -16.02 -5.74
N THR A 410 19.37 -15.49 -4.73
CA THR A 410 18.11 -16.05 -4.22
C THR A 410 17.03 -16.12 -5.30
N LEU A 411 16.95 -15.11 -6.17
CA LEU A 411 16.01 -15.11 -7.28
C LEU A 411 16.53 -15.97 -8.45
N ALA A 412 17.82 -15.90 -8.76
CA ALA A 412 18.41 -16.62 -9.87
C ALA A 412 18.36 -18.15 -9.67
N SER A 413 18.56 -18.63 -8.44
CA SER A 413 18.63 -20.06 -8.11
C SER A 413 17.28 -20.82 -8.21
N GLY A 414 16.19 -20.19 -8.55
CA GLY A 414 14.89 -20.86 -8.69
C GLY A 414 14.11 -20.43 -9.91
N SER A 415 14.69 -19.54 -10.71
CA SER A 415 14.03 -18.95 -11.86
C SER A 415 14.37 -19.68 -13.16
N PRO A 416 13.41 -19.79 -14.11
CA PRO A 416 13.70 -20.27 -15.46
C PRO A 416 14.77 -19.40 -16.13
N LEU A 417 15.66 -20.01 -16.95
CA LEU A 417 16.78 -19.32 -17.59
C LEU A 417 16.37 -18.08 -18.40
N HIS A 418 15.20 -18.10 -19.03
CA HIS A 418 14.69 -16.97 -19.81
C HIS A 418 14.28 -15.78 -18.95
N MET A 419 14.02 -15.97 -17.64
CA MET A 419 13.66 -14.91 -16.69
C MET A 419 14.88 -14.25 -16.05
N VAL A 420 16.05 -14.89 -16.09
CA VAL A 420 17.28 -14.37 -15.46
C VAL A 420 17.65 -12.94 -15.89
N PRO A 421 17.55 -12.56 -17.19
CA PRO A 421 17.82 -11.18 -17.62
C PRO A 421 16.85 -10.15 -17.01
N MET A 422 15.63 -10.57 -16.63
CA MET A 422 14.59 -9.69 -16.07
C MET A 422 14.70 -9.52 -14.55
N ILE A 423 15.48 -10.36 -13.86
CA ILE A 423 15.59 -10.35 -12.39
C ILE A 423 15.92 -8.96 -11.83
N ARG A 424 16.84 -8.22 -12.45
CA ARG A 424 17.20 -6.88 -12.00
C ARG A 424 16.03 -5.88 -12.10
N ASN A 425 15.23 -5.98 -13.16
CA ASN A 425 14.04 -5.15 -13.33
C ASN A 425 12.98 -5.48 -12.29
N ILE A 426 12.78 -6.77 -12.03
CA ILE A 426 11.85 -7.27 -11.02
C ILE A 426 12.30 -6.81 -9.62
N LEU A 427 13.58 -6.97 -9.29
CA LEU A 427 14.15 -6.47 -8.03
C LEU A 427 13.97 -4.95 -7.90
N GLY A 428 14.20 -4.20 -8.98
CA GLY A 428 13.94 -2.76 -9.01
C GLY A 428 12.48 -2.42 -8.72
N GLY A 429 11.53 -3.22 -9.23
CA GLY A 429 10.10 -3.09 -8.91
C GLY A 429 9.78 -3.34 -7.45
N PHE A 430 10.44 -4.31 -6.84
CA PHE A 430 10.34 -4.58 -5.41
C PHE A 430 11.27 -3.70 -4.55
N LEU A 431 11.69 -2.54 -5.09
CA LEU A 431 12.47 -1.51 -4.40
C LEU A 431 13.88 -1.95 -3.95
N PHE A 432 14.46 -2.96 -4.61
CA PHE A 432 15.89 -3.26 -4.48
C PHE A 432 16.65 -2.54 -5.59
N SER A 433 17.42 -1.54 -5.25
CA SER A 433 18.14 -0.70 -6.22
C SER A 433 19.65 -0.66 -5.97
N GLY A 434 20.42 -0.42 -7.04
CA GLY A 434 21.86 -0.29 -6.94
C GLY A 434 22.54 -1.48 -6.27
N ASP A 435 23.24 -1.23 -5.16
CA ASP A 435 24.02 -2.22 -4.41
C ASP A 435 23.16 -3.15 -3.55
N ASP A 436 21.87 -2.83 -3.32
CA ASP A 436 20.95 -3.67 -2.54
C ASP A 436 20.83 -5.09 -3.14
N VAL A 437 20.99 -5.22 -4.44
CA VAL A 437 20.92 -6.48 -5.18
C VAL A 437 22.01 -7.48 -4.74
N TYR A 438 23.13 -6.97 -4.24
CA TYR A 438 24.28 -7.76 -3.79
C TYR A 438 24.32 -7.96 -2.28
N LYS A 439 23.37 -7.39 -1.51
CA LYS A 439 23.25 -7.67 -0.09
C LYS A 439 22.91 -9.13 0.16
N TYR A 440 23.49 -9.69 1.21
CA TYR A 440 23.13 -11.03 1.68
C TYR A 440 21.76 -11.02 2.34
N VAL A 441 20.98 -12.09 2.18
CA VAL A 441 19.65 -12.22 2.78
C VAL A 441 19.67 -12.04 4.31
N ARG A 442 20.75 -12.46 4.99
CA ARG A 442 20.91 -12.32 6.44
C ARG A 442 20.90 -10.89 6.96
N VAL A 443 21.30 -9.91 6.14
CA VAL A 443 21.36 -8.49 6.54
C VAL A 443 20.11 -7.70 6.18
N LEU A 444 19.14 -8.33 5.52
CA LEU A 444 17.89 -7.71 5.14
C LEU A 444 16.98 -7.51 6.35
N SER A 445 16.26 -6.39 6.37
CA SER A 445 15.14 -6.16 7.29
C SER A 445 13.98 -7.14 7.03
N GLY A 446 13.04 -7.27 7.98
CA GLY A 446 11.86 -8.13 7.83
C GLY A 446 11.06 -7.80 6.56
N GLY A 447 10.78 -6.51 6.31
CA GLY A 447 10.07 -6.07 5.12
C GLY A 447 10.83 -6.34 3.81
N GLU A 448 12.17 -6.17 3.79
CA GLU A 448 13.00 -6.52 2.63
C GLU A 448 12.97 -8.03 2.36
N ARG A 449 13.01 -8.87 3.40
CA ARG A 449 12.88 -10.33 3.25
C ARG A 449 11.52 -10.72 2.70
N THR A 450 10.44 -10.11 3.17
CA THR A 450 9.09 -10.37 2.63
C THR A 450 9.01 -9.98 1.16
N ARG A 451 9.53 -8.81 0.75
CA ARG A 451 9.59 -8.40 -0.67
C ARG A 451 10.37 -9.39 -1.52
N LEU A 452 11.51 -9.86 -1.02
CA LEU A 452 12.34 -10.86 -1.72
C LEU A 452 11.62 -12.20 -1.86
N ALA A 453 10.95 -12.68 -0.80
CA ALA A 453 10.18 -13.92 -0.81
C ALA A 453 9.03 -13.87 -1.83
N VAL A 454 8.29 -12.75 -1.87
CA VAL A 454 7.24 -12.50 -2.86
C VAL A 454 7.81 -12.49 -4.28
N ALA A 455 8.88 -11.75 -4.54
CA ALA A 455 9.54 -11.71 -5.85
C ALA A 455 9.99 -13.10 -6.29
N ARG A 456 10.56 -13.91 -5.39
CA ARG A 456 10.97 -15.30 -5.64
C ARG A 456 9.80 -16.19 -6.03
N MET A 457 8.66 -16.05 -5.33
CA MET A 457 7.46 -16.81 -5.63
C MET A 457 6.93 -16.47 -7.04
N LEU A 458 6.84 -15.20 -7.39
CA LEU A 458 6.29 -14.75 -8.68
C LEU A 458 7.15 -15.21 -9.88
N LEU A 459 8.44 -15.46 -9.68
CA LEU A 459 9.36 -15.95 -10.71
C LEU A 459 9.28 -17.47 -10.97
N ARG A 460 8.56 -18.21 -10.14
CA ARG A 460 8.38 -19.66 -10.33
C ARG A 460 7.16 -19.95 -11.19
N PRO A 461 7.27 -20.83 -12.19
CA PRO A 461 6.11 -21.22 -13.01
C PRO A 461 5.00 -21.80 -12.15
N SER A 462 3.81 -21.22 -12.21
CA SER A 462 2.62 -21.73 -11.53
C SER A 462 1.36 -21.31 -12.28
N ASN A 463 0.29 -22.07 -12.12
CA ASN A 463 -1.03 -21.73 -12.61
C ASN A 463 -2.07 -21.60 -11.48
N THR A 464 -1.62 -21.81 -10.24
CA THR A 464 -2.42 -21.65 -9.02
C THR A 464 -1.55 -21.09 -7.91
N LEU A 465 -1.92 -19.96 -7.36
CA LEU A 465 -1.24 -19.30 -6.24
C LEU A 465 -2.13 -19.33 -5.00
N LEU A 466 -1.56 -19.76 -3.88
CA LEU A 466 -2.14 -19.64 -2.55
C LEU A 466 -1.28 -18.66 -1.75
N LEU A 467 -1.88 -17.58 -1.23
CA LEU A 467 -1.16 -16.50 -0.53
C LEU A 467 -1.75 -16.30 0.85
N ASP A 468 -0.97 -16.56 1.90
CA ASP A 468 -1.40 -16.36 3.29
C ASP A 468 -0.76 -15.07 3.83
N GLU A 469 -1.56 -14.00 3.93
CA GLU A 469 -1.18 -12.66 4.37
C GLU A 469 0.05 -12.06 3.66
N PRO A 470 0.10 -12.05 2.31
CA PRO A 470 1.28 -11.60 1.56
C PRO A 470 1.55 -10.09 1.70
N THR A 471 0.57 -9.33 2.20
CA THR A 471 0.63 -7.87 2.38
C THR A 471 1.21 -7.44 3.73
N ASN A 472 1.39 -8.36 4.68
CA ASN A 472 1.94 -8.05 5.99
C ASN A 472 3.40 -7.59 5.87
N HIS A 473 3.75 -6.55 6.64
CA HIS A 473 5.07 -5.91 6.65
C HIS A 473 5.51 -5.28 5.33
N LEU A 474 4.63 -5.21 4.32
CA LEU A 474 4.88 -4.46 3.09
C LEU A 474 4.44 -3.01 3.26
N ASP A 475 5.29 -2.08 2.80
CA ASP A 475 4.90 -0.68 2.65
C ASP A 475 3.89 -0.50 1.50
N LEU A 476 3.23 0.65 1.47
CA LEU A 476 2.22 0.97 0.46
C LEU A 476 2.74 0.76 -0.96
N ASP A 477 4.00 1.08 -1.20
CA ASP A 477 4.66 0.97 -2.48
C ASP A 477 4.81 -0.48 -2.93
N SER A 478 5.29 -1.32 -2.01
CA SER A 478 5.47 -2.76 -2.24
C SER A 478 4.14 -3.48 -2.39
N LYS A 479 3.10 -3.05 -1.65
CA LYS A 479 1.74 -3.57 -1.80
C LYS A 479 1.18 -3.27 -3.19
N GLU A 480 1.42 -2.07 -3.73
CA GLU A 480 0.99 -1.74 -5.10
C GLU A 480 1.67 -2.59 -6.16
N VAL A 481 3.00 -2.77 -6.03
CA VAL A 481 3.75 -3.63 -6.96
C VAL A 481 3.23 -5.06 -6.94
N LEU A 482 2.98 -5.61 -5.74
CA LEU A 482 2.40 -6.94 -5.61
C LEU A 482 0.99 -7.00 -6.20
N LEU A 483 0.15 -6.00 -5.94
CA LEU A 483 -1.21 -5.92 -6.45
C LEU A 483 -1.23 -5.87 -7.99
N ASP A 484 -0.42 -4.98 -8.59
CA ASP A 484 -0.30 -4.85 -10.05
C ASP A 484 0.16 -6.18 -10.66
N ALA A 485 1.17 -6.84 -10.07
CA ALA A 485 1.60 -8.14 -10.51
C ALA A 485 0.46 -9.19 -10.44
N LEU A 486 -0.29 -9.26 -9.35
CA LEU A 486 -1.37 -10.23 -9.19
C LEU A 486 -2.61 -9.91 -10.04
N VAL A 487 -2.84 -8.65 -10.40
CA VAL A 487 -3.87 -8.28 -11.40
C VAL A 487 -3.54 -8.88 -12.75
N ASP A 488 -2.26 -8.85 -13.15
CA ASP A 488 -1.80 -9.42 -14.42
C ASP A 488 -1.69 -10.96 -14.40
N TYR A 489 -1.76 -11.59 -13.21
CA TYR A 489 -1.68 -13.05 -13.10
C TYR A 489 -2.88 -13.74 -13.74
N GLY A 490 -2.63 -14.51 -14.78
CA GLY A 490 -3.68 -15.22 -15.54
C GLY A 490 -4.13 -16.57 -14.97
N GLY A 491 -3.63 -16.99 -13.80
CA GLY A 491 -3.96 -18.24 -13.13
C GLY A 491 -5.09 -18.12 -12.10
N THR A 492 -5.25 -19.17 -11.30
CA THR A 492 -6.17 -19.22 -10.16
C THR A 492 -5.48 -18.64 -8.92
N LEU A 493 -6.16 -17.77 -8.20
CA LEU A 493 -5.63 -17.08 -7.02
C LEU A 493 -6.53 -17.32 -5.80
N ILE A 494 -5.94 -17.79 -4.71
CA ILE A 494 -6.60 -17.94 -3.43
C ILE A 494 -5.74 -17.21 -2.41
N PHE A 495 -6.32 -16.30 -1.64
CA PHE A 495 -5.53 -15.50 -0.73
C PHE A 495 -6.27 -15.12 0.55
N VAL A 496 -5.50 -14.99 1.62
CA VAL A 496 -5.91 -14.35 2.87
C VAL A 496 -5.29 -12.97 2.89
N SER A 497 -6.08 -11.95 3.12
CA SER A 497 -5.56 -10.61 3.38
C SER A 497 -6.53 -9.81 4.24
N HIS A 498 -5.98 -9.05 5.16
CA HIS A 498 -6.71 -8.07 5.95
C HIS A 498 -6.70 -6.67 5.29
N ASP A 499 -6.06 -6.51 4.15
CA ASP A 499 -6.03 -5.28 3.37
C ASP A 499 -7.27 -5.19 2.46
N ARG A 500 -8.24 -4.32 2.81
CA ARG A 500 -9.49 -4.14 2.04
C ARG A 500 -9.24 -3.77 0.59
N TYR A 501 -8.28 -2.88 0.33
CA TYR A 501 -7.96 -2.45 -1.03
C TYR A 501 -7.48 -3.62 -1.88
N PHE A 502 -6.66 -4.47 -1.30
CA PHE A 502 -6.15 -5.68 -1.94
C PHE A 502 -7.28 -6.68 -2.25
N VAL A 503 -8.18 -6.90 -1.29
CA VAL A 503 -9.34 -7.78 -1.47
C VAL A 503 -10.29 -7.25 -2.54
N GLU A 504 -10.65 -5.97 -2.51
CA GLU A 504 -11.58 -5.37 -3.48
C GLU A 504 -11.05 -5.38 -4.92
N ARG A 505 -9.74 -5.22 -5.10
CA ARG A 505 -9.12 -5.18 -6.43
C ARG A 505 -8.92 -6.55 -7.06
N LEU A 506 -8.77 -7.59 -6.26
CA LEU A 506 -8.40 -8.92 -6.74
C LEU A 506 -9.54 -9.94 -6.66
N ALA A 507 -10.37 -9.91 -5.62
CA ALA A 507 -11.35 -10.95 -5.37
C ALA A 507 -12.56 -10.86 -6.31
N THR A 508 -12.93 -12.01 -6.88
CA THR A 508 -14.19 -12.22 -7.62
C THR A 508 -15.14 -13.15 -6.87
N LYS A 509 -14.63 -13.82 -5.83
CA LYS A 509 -15.39 -14.65 -4.91
C LYS A 509 -14.85 -14.47 -3.50
N ILE A 510 -15.70 -14.50 -2.51
CA ILE A 510 -15.34 -14.45 -1.09
C ILE A 510 -15.68 -15.78 -0.44
N ILE A 511 -14.80 -16.30 0.38
CA ILE A 511 -15.07 -17.42 1.28
C ILE A 511 -15.01 -16.92 2.72
N GLU A 512 -16.16 -16.91 3.38
CA GLU A 512 -16.22 -16.59 4.80
C GLU A 512 -15.91 -17.85 5.61
N VAL A 513 -14.87 -17.74 6.44
CA VAL A 513 -14.41 -18.80 7.34
C VAL A 513 -14.84 -18.45 8.76
N GLY A 514 -15.63 -19.33 9.38
CA GLY A 514 -16.11 -19.12 10.75
C GLY A 514 -17.00 -20.25 11.22
N ASN A 515 -17.18 -20.38 12.53
CA ASN A 515 -18.08 -21.36 13.17
C ASN A 515 -17.89 -22.81 12.68
N GLY A 516 -16.66 -23.18 12.34
CA GLY A 516 -16.33 -24.51 11.82
C GLY A 516 -16.72 -24.76 10.37
N THR A 517 -17.12 -23.73 9.63
CA THR A 517 -17.58 -23.81 8.23
C THR A 517 -16.81 -22.87 7.32
N ALA A 518 -16.94 -23.08 6.00
CA ALA A 518 -16.43 -22.20 4.97
C ALA A 518 -17.55 -21.96 3.94
N ILE A 519 -18.07 -20.75 3.88
CA ILE A 519 -19.23 -20.38 3.04
C ILE A 519 -18.75 -19.55 1.87
N VAL A 520 -19.13 -19.95 0.65
CA VAL A 520 -18.75 -19.27 -0.59
C VAL A 520 -19.79 -18.23 -0.97
N TYR A 521 -19.35 -16.98 -1.11
CA TYR A 521 -20.14 -15.87 -1.64
C TYR A 521 -19.59 -15.48 -3.03
N PRO A 522 -20.40 -15.62 -4.09
CA PRO A 522 -20.01 -15.11 -5.40
C PRO A 522 -20.07 -13.58 -5.40
N GLY A 523 -19.09 -12.92 -6.03
CA GLY A 523 -19.04 -11.47 -6.14
C GLY A 523 -17.89 -10.82 -5.41
N THR A 524 -17.90 -9.49 -5.40
CA THR A 524 -16.89 -8.63 -4.80
C THR A 524 -17.04 -8.51 -3.28
N TYR A 525 -16.03 -7.95 -2.61
CA TYR A 525 -16.09 -7.71 -1.17
C TYR A 525 -17.23 -6.75 -0.74
N LYS A 526 -17.55 -5.76 -1.59
CA LYS A 526 -18.69 -4.85 -1.35
C LYS A 526 -20.03 -5.57 -1.37
N GLU A 527 -20.21 -6.48 -2.32
CA GLU A 527 -21.43 -7.31 -2.42
C GLU A 527 -21.54 -8.27 -1.23
N TYR A 528 -20.42 -8.84 -0.77
CA TYR A 528 -20.38 -9.64 0.46
C TYR A 528 -20.84 -8.84 1.69
N LEU A 529 -20.30 -7.62 1.91
CA LEU A 529 -20.72 -6.76 3.02
C LEU A 529 -22.21 -6.40 2.95
N TRP A 530 -22.71 -6.06 1.77
CA TRP A 530 -24.12 -5.79 1.56
C TRP A 530 -25.02 -6.99 1.92
N HIS A 531 -24.60 -8.23 1.57
CA HIS A 531 -25.31 -9.43 1.97
C HIS A 531 -25.29 -9.67 3.49
N LYS A 532 -24.21 -9.30 4.17
CA LYS A 532 -24.08 -9.44 5.62
C LYS A 532 -24.95 -8.44 6.40
N GLU A 533 -25.15 -7.25 5.86
CA GLU A 533 -26.00 -6.20 6.45
C GLU A 533 -27.51 -6.48 6.28
N GLN A 534 -27.90 -7.36 5.34
CA GLN A 534 -29.30 -7.76 5.15
C GLN A 534 -29.55 -9.20 5.64
N PRO A 535 -29.92 -9.40 6.91
CA PRO A 535 -30.04 -10.74 7.51
C PRO A 535 -31.28 -11.53 7.10
N SER A 536 -31.88 -11.32 5.94
CA SER A 536 -33.12 -11.99 5.52
C SER A 536 -33.07 -12.57 4.10
N ALA A 537 -32.16 -13.52 3.86
CA ALA A 537 -32.37 -14.66 2.97
C ALA A 537 -31.15 -15.60 3.07
N PRO A 538 -31.28 -16.90 3.43
CA PRO A 538 -30.17 -17.81 3.31
C PRO A 538 -29.79 -17.94 1.83
N PRO A 539 -28.48 -17.98 1.49
CA PRO A 539 -28.04 -18.03 0.11
C PRO A 539 -28.63 -19.24 -0.61
N GLN A 540 -29.40 -19.02 -1.66
CA GLN A 540 -30.06 -20.05 -2.49
C GLN A 540 -29.07 -20.98 -3.22
N VAL A 541 -27.76 -20.89 -2.97
CA VAL A 541 -26.71 -21.58 -3.73
C VAL A 541 -26.53 -23.05 -3.27
N ALA A 542 -26.99 -23.44 -2.07
CA ALA A 542 -26.84 -24.82 -1.61
C ALA A 542 -27.84 -25.83 -2.22
N ARG A 543 -28.87 -25.38 -2.96
CA ARG A 543 -29.87 -26.26 -3.57
C ARG A 543 -29.69 -26.56 -5.05
N ALA A 544 -28.81 -25.88 -5.76
CA ALA A 544 -28.63 -26.08 -7.20
C ALA A 544 -27.75 -27.31 -7.55
N PHE A 545 -27.01 -27.88 -6.61
CA PHE A 545 -26.10 -29.00 -6.87
C PHE A 545 -26.67 -30.40 -6.57
N GLN A 546 -27.91 -30.50 -6.07
CA GLN A 546 -28.56 -31.82 -5.87
C GLN A 546 -29.53 -32.24 -6.98
N ALA A 547 -29.75 -31.44 -8.02
CA ALA A 547 -30.79 -31.68 -9.03
C ALA A 547 -30.31 -32.05 -10.45
N SER A 548 -29.02 -32.37 -10.67
CA SER A 548 -28.56 -32.79 -12.01
C SER A 548 -28.32 -34.31 -12.15
N GLY A 549 -29.16 -35.11 -11.59
CA GLY A 549 -29.09 -36.58 -11.67
C GLY A 549 -30.42 -37.24 -11.92
N ARG A 550 -31.24 -36.79 -12.89
CA ARG A 550 -32.29 -37.62 -13.48
C ARG A 550 -32.69 -37.09 -14.86
N GLN A 551 -32.41 -37.89 -15.88
CA GLN A 551 -33.00 -37.82 -17.20
C GLN A 551 -34.51 -37.97 -17.13
N ALA A 552 -35.25 -37.12 -17.80
CA ALA A 552 -36.58 -37.48 -18.35
C ALA A 552 -36.92 -36.58 -19.54
N SER A 553 -37.14 -37.26 -20.63
CA SER A 553 -37.73 -36.82 -21.89
C SER A 553 -39.16 -36.27 -21.73
N GLY A 554 -39.48 -35.18 -22.41
CA GLY A 554 -40.87 -34.70 -22.53
C GLY A 554 -40.96 -33.36 -23.30
N LYS A 555 -41.51 -33.38 -24.49
CA LYS A 555 -41.79 -32.27 -25.38
C LYS A 555 -42.85 -31.28 -24.83
N PRO A 556 -42.86 -30.04 -25.27
CA PRO A 556 -43.67 -28.97 -24.71
C PRO A 556 -45.05 -28.85 -25.33
N THR A 557 -46.04 -28.48 -24.51
CA THR A 557 -47.33 -27.93 -24.99
C THR A 557 -47.54 -26.55 -24.36
N ALA A 558 -47.89 -25.64 -25.25
CA ALA A 558 -48.25 -24.26 -24.96
C ALA A 558 -49.67 -24.16 -24.35
N ARG A 559 -49.88 -23.22 -23.45
CA ARG A 559 -51.07 -22.34 -23.35
C ARG A 559 -51.01 -21.43 -22.12
N SER A 560 -51.08 -20.19 -22.41
CA SER A 560 -52.01 -19.09 -22.12
C SER A 560 -51.77 -18.43 -20.76
N ALA A 561 -51.28 -17.25 -20.75
CA ALA A 561 -51.89 -15.94 -20.92
C ALA A 561 -52.71 -15.43 -19.75
N LYS A 562 -52.33 -14.31 -19.29
CA LYS A 562 -53.02 -13.11 -18.81
C LYS A 562 -52.83 -12.70 -17.38
N SER A 563 -52.26 -11.52 -17.35
CA SER A 563 -52.59 -10.33 -16.54
C SER A 563 -52.19 -10.28 -15.09
N LEU A 564 -51.34 -9.34 -14.73
CA LEU A 564 -51.78 -8.05 -14.20
C LEU A 564 -50.57 -7.08 -14.13
N ALA A 565 -50.80 -5.91 -14.67
CA ALA A 565 -49.90 -4.77 -14.64
C ALA A 565 -49.95 -4.10 -13.29
N LEU A 566 -48.80 -3.51 -12.90
CA LEU A 566 -48.76 -2.14 -12.36
C LEU A 566 -47.31 -1.65 -12.27
N GLN A 567 -47.07 -0.69 -13.10
CA GLN A 567 -46.32 0.57 -12.97
C GLN A 567 -45.15 0.60 -12.00
N GLU A 568 -43.94 0.78 -12.58
CA GLU A 568 -43.04 1.84 -12.11
C GLU A 568 -42.11 2.29 -13.24
N MET A 569 -41.92 3.60 -13.30
CA MET A 569 -41.28 4.35 -14.37
C MET A 569 -39.77 4.30 -14.30
N THR A 570 -39.10 3.98 -15.39
CA THR A 570 -37.69 4.34 -15.62
C THR A 570 -37.58 5.02 -16.99
N PRO A 571 -36.72 6.05 -17.16
CA PRO A 571 -36.63 6.79 -18.40
C PRO A 571 -35.89 5.97 -19.46
N GLN A 572 -36.61 5.69 -20.54
CA GLN A 572 -36.10 5.09 -21.76
C GLN A 572 -35.14 6.04 -22.48
N GLN A 573 -33.91 5.63 -22.68
CA GLN A 573 -33.12 6.09 -23.82
C GLN A 573 -33.65 5.38 -25.07
N GLN A 574 -34.32 6.14 -25.89
CA GLN A 574 -34.80 5.70 -27.18
C GLN A 574 -33.63 5.50 -28.16
N SER A 575 -33.31 4.26 -28.47
CA SER A 575 -32.56 3.92 -29.67
C SER A 575 -33.50 4.06 -30.90
N LYS A 576 -33.38 5.15 -31.63
CA LYS A 576 -34.02 5.31 -32.94
C LYS A 576 -33.35 4.34 -33.91
N SER A 577 -34.10 3.37 -34.43
CA SER A 577 -33.71 2.55 -35.56
C SER A 577 -33.64 3.44 -36.83
N LEU A 578 -32.42 3.62 -37.34
CA LEU A 578 -32.15 4.35 -38.56
C LEU A 578 -32.69 3.59 -39.77
N THR A 579 -33.34 4.30 -40.67
CA THR A 579 -33.84 3.74 -41.94
C THR A 579 -32.68 3.36 -42.89
N PRO A 580 -32.84 2.38 -43.80
CA PRO A 580 -31.77 1.92 -44.70
C PRO A 580 -31.08 3.04 -45.51
N THR A 581 -31.78 4.12 -45.81
CA THR A 581 -31.23 5.28 -46.51
C THR A 581 -30.29 6.13 -45.65
N GLN A 582 -30.52 6.19 -44.34
CA GLN A 582 -29.66 6.90 -43.41
C GLN A 582 -28.37 6.11 -43.13
N LEU A 583 -28.45 4.78 -43.02
CA LEU A 583 -27.28 3.89 -42.93
C LEU A 583 -26.33 4.00 -44.12
N HIS A 584 -26.90 4.19 -45.36
CA HIS A 584 -26.09 4.36 -46.56
C HIS A 584 -25.43 5.74 -46.64
N ALA A 585 -26.08 6.77 -46.13
CA ALA A 585 -25.53 8.12 -46.07
C ALA A 585 -24.41 8.23 -45.01
N ASP A 586 -24.57 7.58 -43.85
CA ASP A 586 -23.57 7.57 -42.78
C ASP A 586 -22.34 6.75 -43.20
N LYS A 587 -22.52 5.62 -43.88
CA LYS A 587 -21.40 4.83 -44.41
C LYS A 587 -20.60 5.63 -45.47
N LYS A 588 -21.28 6.38 -46.34
CA LYS A 588 -20.60 7.24 -47.33
C LYS A 588 -19.86 8.42 -46.71
N ARG A 589 -20.35 8.94 -45.56
CA ARG A 589 -19.66 9.95 -44.76
C ARG A 589 -18.43 9.37 -44.06
N GLN A 590 -18.57 8.21 -43.45
CA GLN A 590 -17.44 7.51 -42.79
C GLN A 590 -16.34 7.14 -43.80
N ASP A 591 -16.70 6.64 -45.00
CA ASP A 591 -15.74 6.34 -46.05
C ASP A 591 -15.06 7.62 -46.61
N ALA A 592 -15.74 8.73 -46.68
CA ALA A 592 -15.15 10.00 -47.09
C ALA A 592 -14.21 10.58 -46.01
N GLU A 593 -14.57 10.47 -44.75
CA GLU A 593 -13.68 10.87 -43.63
C GLU A 593 -12.45 9.95 -43.50
N ALA A 594 -12.62 8.65 -43.69
CA ALA A 594 -11.52 7.70 -43.71
C ALA A 594 -10.51 8.00 -44.83
N ARG A 595 -11.00 8.29 -46.04
CA ARG A 595 -10.14 8.72 -47.16
C ARG A 595 -9.43 10.05 -46.91
N LYS A 596 -10.09 11.00 -46.25
CA LYS A 596 -9.49 12.28 -45.86
C LYS A 596 -8.39 12.10 -44.80
N ARG A 597 -8.63 11.24 -43.79
CA ARG A 597 -7.64 10.87 -42.78
C ARG A 597 -6.42 10.16 -43.40
N GLN A 598 -6.68 9.23 -44.32
CA GLN A 598 -5.62 8.49 -45.02
C GLN A 598 -4.74 9.41 -45.91
N ARG A 599 -5.33 10.36 -46.62
CA ARG A 599 -4.57 11.34 -47.40
C ARG A 599 -3.74 12.28 -46.52
N ALA A 600 -4.29 12.73 -45.39
CA ALA A 600 -3.58 13.56 -44.43
C ALA A 600 -2.41 12.82 -43.77
N ALA A 601 -2.57 11.51 -43.49
CA ALA A 601 -1.49 10.66 -42.96
C ALA A 601 -0.38 10.47 -44.02
N GLN A 602 -0.74 10.22 -45.29
CA GLN A 602 0.23 10.08 -46.38
C GLN A 602 1.00 11.37 -46.64
N GLN A 603 0.33 12.53 -46.59
CA GLN A 603 1.01 13.81 -46.76
C GLN A 603 1.98 14.10 -45.63
N ARG A 604 1.62 13.77 -44.38
CA ARG A 604 2.51 13.93 -43.22
C ARG A 604 3.72 13.00 -43.32
N GLN A 605 3.51 11.74 -43.71
CA GLN A 605 4.63 10.79 -43.89
C GLN A 605 5.60 11.26 -44.96
N ALA A 606 5.11 11.75 -46.08
CA ALA A 606 5.97 12.30 -47.13
C ALA A 606 6.76 13.55 -46.68
N GLU A 607 6.19 14.35 -45.75
CA GLU A 607 6.92 15.50 -45.16
C GLU A 607 7.97 15.06 -44.14
N ILE A 608 7.72 14.00 -43.39
CA ILE A 608 8.69 13.36 -42.49
C ILE A 608 9.85 12.79 -43.30
N ASP A 609 9.57 11.98 -44.32
CA ASP A 609 10.59 11.38 -45.19
C ASP A 609 11.49 12.43 -45.89
N LYS A 610 10.89 13.56 -46.23
CA LYS A 610 11.64 14.69 -46.81
C LYS A 610 12.57 15.35 -45.81
N LEU A 611 12.11 15.58 -44.57
CA LEU A 611 12.93 16.13 -43.49
C LEU A 611 14.07 15.19 -43.11
N GLU A 612 13.85 13.89 -43.06
CA GLU A 612 14.89 12.88 -42.82
C GLU A 612 15.98 12.90 -43.90
N SER A 613 15.59 13.06 -45.18
CA SER A 613 16.55 13.21 -46.28
C SER A 613 17.38 14.50 -46.13
N GLU A 614 16.74 15.63 -45.80
CA GLU A 614 17.43 16.90 -45.60
C GLU A 614 18.38 16.89 -44.37
N ILE A 615 18.00 16.18 -43.30
CA ILE A 615 18.85 15.96 -42.11
C ILE A 615 20.07 15.13 -42.52
N ALA A 616 19.90 14.01 -43.22
CA ALA A 616 20.97 13.13 -43.63
C ALA A 616 21.97 13.86 -44.58
N GLU A 617 21.49 14.69 -45.49
CA GLU A 617 22.35 15.55 -46.35
C GLU A 617 23.18 16.52 -45.52
N CYS A 618 22.54 17.18 -44.55
CA CYS A 618 23.27 18.12 -43.67
C CYS A 618 24.30 17.42 -42.78
N GLU A 619 23.98 16.25 -42.24
CA GLU A 619 24.94 15.45 -41.44
C GLU A 619 26.11 14.96 -42.26
N THR A 620 25.89 14.60 -43.54
CA THR A 620 26.98 14.21 -44.44
C THR A 620 27.90 15.37 -44.70
N ALA A 621 27.35 16.56 -44.95
CA ALA A 621 28.14 17.77 -45.14
C ALA A 621 28.89 18.21 -43.88
N ILE A 622 28.32 18.00 -42.69
CA ILE A 622 28.99 18.23 -41.40
C ILE A 622 30.19 17.29 -41.24
N ARG A 623 30.06 16.01 -41.52
CA ARG A 623 31.16 15.04 -41.45
C ARG A 623 32.31 15.39 -42.38
N GLU A 624 32.01 15.82 -43.61
CA GLU A 624 33.04 16.26 -44.57
C GLU A 624 33.81 17.47 -44.07
N ILE A 625 33.11 18.44 -43.46
CA ILE A 625 33.71 19.60 -42.87
C ILE A 625 34.54 19.25 -41.63
N GLU A 626 34.03 18.40 -40.76
CA GLU A 626 34.75 17.88 -39.57
C GLU A 626 36.03 17.12 -39.96
N GLN A 627 35.99 16.33 -41.05
CA GLN A 627 37.18 15.65 -41.59
C GLN A 627 38.22 16.68 -42.12
N THR A 628 37.75 17.74 -42.73
CA THR A 628 38.60 18.87 -43.17
C THR A 628 39.20 19.63 -41.98
N MET A 629 38.42 19.88 -40.96
CA MET A 629 38.83 20.56 -39.72
C MET A 629 39.81 19.73 -38.87
N SER A 630 39.79 18.40 -38.99
CA SER A 630 40.73 17.50 -38.30
C SER A 630 42.06 17.28 -39.01
N SER A 631 42.26 17.88 -40.17
CA SER A 631 43.54 17.78 -40.88
C SER A 631 44.64 18.61 -40.19
N PRO A 632 45.91 18.10 -40.12
CA PRO A 632 46.99 18.82 -39.49
C PRO A 632 47.26 20.16 -40.19
N GLY A 633 47.32 21.27 -39.40
CA GLY A 633 47.57 22.63 -39.91
C GLY A 633 46.32 23.41 -40.33
N PHE A 634 45.13 22.91 -40.20
CA PHE A 634 43.89 23.58 -40.55
C PHE A 634 43.70 24.93 -39.82
N TYR A 635 44.12 25.03 -38.55
CA TYR A 635 43.99 26.23 -37.74
C TYR A 635 45.19 27.20 -37.83
N ASP A 636 46.21 26.89 -38.61
CA ASP A 636 47.40 27.72 -38.78
C ASP A 636 47.08 28.97 -39.62
N ASP A 637 46.18 28.85 -40.60
CA ASP A 637 45.65 30.02 -41.35
C ASP A 637 44.24 30.35 -40.90
N ARG A 638 44.13 31.30 -39.99
CA ARG A 638 42.87 31.73 -39.38
C ARG A 638 41.89 32.36 -40.37
N ALA A 639 42.40 33.00 -41.45
CA ALA A 639 41.54 33.64 -42.45
C ALA A 639 40.88 32.64 -43.38
N ALA A 640 41.56 31.53 -43.70
CA ALA A 640 41.04 30.44 -44.51
C ALA A 640 40.14 29.47 -43.68
N ALA A 641 40.42 29.27 -42.39
CA ALA A 641 39.64 28.38 -41.51
C ALA A 641 38.27 28.96 -41.10
N GLN A 642 38.16 30.29 -40.94
CA GLN A 642 36.95 30.93 -40.41
C GLN A 642 35.69 30.67 -41.26
N PRO A 643 35.69 30.74 -42.59
CA PRO A 643 34.51 30.45 -43.42
C PRO A 643 34.02 29.00 -43.30
N ILE A 644 34.96 28.06 -43.08
CA ILE A 644 34.65 26.64 -42.93
C ILE A 644 34.00 26.38 -41.55
N VAL A 645 34.52 27.00 -40.49
CA VAL A 645 33.95 26.96 -39.14
C VAL A 645 32.55 27.59 -39.11
N ASP A 646 32.36 28.72 -39.80
CA ASP A 646 31.06 29.40 -39.87
C ASP A 646 30.03 28.53 -40.64
N ARG A 647 30.46 27.85 -41.70
CA ARG A 647 29.61 26.92 -42.45
C ARG A 647 29.26 25.69 -41.63
N HIS A 648 30.17 25.15 -40.83
CA HIS A 648 29.89 24.06 -39.88
C HIS A 648 28.82 24.48 -38.89
N GLN A 649 28.95 25.64 -38.28
CA GLN A 649 27.97 26.17 -37.33
C GLN A 649 26.60 26.41 -37.95
N ALA A 650 26.55 26.94 -39.17
CA ALA A 650 25.29 27.13 -39.89
C ALA A 650 24.57 25.80 -40.19
N LEU A 651 25.33 24.78 -40.59
CA LEU A 651 24.76 23.42 -40.81
C LEU A 651 24.28 22.79 -39.52
N MET A 652 25.02 22.86 -38.42
CA MET A 652 24.60 22.37 -37.11
C MET A 652 23.32 23.07 -36.65
N TRP A 653 23.20 24.38 -36.87
CA TRP A 653 21.98 25.13 -36.55
C TRP A 653 20.79 24.68 -37.41
N LYS A 654 21.03 24.43 -38.70
CA LYS A 654 20.01 23.93 -39.63
C LYS A 654 19.51 22.54 -39.24
N VAL A 655 20.45 21.62 -38.88
CA VAL A 655 20.06 20.29 -38.41
C VAL A 655 19.19 20.36 -37.14
N GLY A 656 19.57 21.19 -36.18
CA GLY A 656 18.77 21.40 -34.95
C GLY A 656 17.33 21.87 -35.25
N HIS A 657 17.18 22.76 -36.23
CA HIS A 657 15.86 23.27 -36.64
C HIS A 657 15.02 22.24 -37.40
N LEU A 658 15.67 21.43 -38.26
CA LEU A 658 15.02 20.35 -38.99
C LEU A 658 14.57 19.21 -38.04
N MET A 659 15.41 18.86 -37.06
CA MET A 659 15.05 17.86 -36.04
C MET A 659 13.87 18.30 -35.20
N HIS A 660 13.83 19.55 -34.74
CA HIS A 660 12.69 20.07 -33.98
C HIS A 660 11.37 19.96 -34.80
N ARG A 661 11.42 20.31 -36.06
CA ARG A 661 10.26 20.22 -36.95
C ARG A 661 9.85 18.78 -37.25
N TRP A 662 10.81 17.87 -37.32
CA TRP A 662 10.57 16.43 -37.44
C TRP A 662 9.89 15.87 -36.20
N GLU A 663 10.34 16.24 -34.98
CA GLU A 663 9.73 15.85 -33.70
C GLU A 663 8.28 16.34 -33.57
N GLU A 664 8.00 17.59 -33.98
CA GLU A 664 6.63 18.13 -33.97
C GLU A 664 5.68 17.33 -34.87
N LEU A 665 6.14 16.95 -36.06
CA LEU A 665 5.33 16.18 -37.00
C LEU A 665 5.13 14.73 -36.53
N GLN A 666 6.13 14.13 -35.90
CA GLN A 666 6.06 12.80 -35.35
C GLN A 666 5.13 12.72 -34.14
N ALA A 667 5.23 13.66 -33.21
CA ALA A 667 4.29 13.78 -32.08
C ALA A 667 2.82 13.97 -32.54
N ALA A 668 2.62 14.74 -33.60
CA ALA A 668 1.29 14.91 -34.22
C ALA A 668 0.79 13.65 -34.95
N ALA A 669 1.69 12.76 -35.40
CA ALA A 669 1.34 11.46 -35.99
C ALA A 669 0.92 10.45 -34.90
N ASP A 670 1.63 10.39 -33.78
CA ASP A 670 1.33 9.51 -32.66
C ASP A 670 0.00 9.83 -31.99
N LEU A 671 -0.33 11.13 -31.82
CA LEU A 671 -1.62 11.58 -31.31
C LEU A 671 -2.82 11.19 -32.22
N THR A 672 -2.57 11.02 -33.53
CA THR A 672 -3.62 10.61 -34.48
C THR A 672 -3.70 9.10 -34.69
N ALA A 673 -2.69 8.33 -34.30
CA ALA A 673 -2.69 6.86 -34.34
C ALA A 673 -3.35 6.24 -33.10
N GLY A 674 -3.39 6.96 -31.97
CA GLY A 674 -4.03 6.53 -30.71
C GLY A 674 -5.51 6.94 -30.56
N ALA A 675 -6.09 7.65 -31.52
CA ALA A 675 -7.52 8.04 -31.59
C ALA A 675 -8.24 7.30 -32.75
#